data_3acf49a06398827d7657d7e8e88d0534
#
_entry.id   3acf49a06398827d7657d7e8e88d0534
#
_cell.length_a   1.000
_cell.length_b   1.000
_cell.length_c   1.000
_cell.angle_alpha   90.00
_cell.angle_beta   90.00
_cell.angle_gamma   90.00
#
_symmetry.space_group_name_H-M   'P 1'
#
loop_
_entity.id
_entity.type
_entity.pdbx_description
1 polymer ?
#
loop_
_entity_poly.entity_id
_entity_poly.type
_entity_poly.pdbx_seq_one_letter_code
_entity_poly.pdbx_strand_id
1 'polypeptide(L)'
;IYKIVDANGGITRQQYNGYQELEVTVNPEGYTRKTSYNEFGQPVRITDENGEDTFLSYDGNRNLVLLCTPGGKQLSWDYDEMDRVVSRTTLSGETVKYTYEGGVLHTITDGQGRVYTLTFNDRYDLELLRFPNGLFRRWEYDGRGRLIQAVDVKGNATRYAYDRADNLIRLEEPDGNVHRFEYDAMGNMVHATDNIREVKFTYGALGVLKSREQERHRITFGYNSELQLRRIGNEAGDNYFFELDGLGQVVTEIGFDGLRREYERDGAGRVTRVNRPGNKWTEYLYDGLDNILKEEQYDGEVSLYTYDKDGMLVKAENSENLLEFTRDRKTGQIIEEKQGEYTVNRTYDSEGNCTRITSNLGADIRHTYDREGNLQTMQVGESWQASWIRDNTGLEVQRTFSGGVTVRTERDCFGREVRKSVRSGGIEKGAYRYQWGIANHLLSKENELTGTVTRYDYDRFDFLIRQETMQGSETDVIYRMPDFVGNLFETPDKKDRKYGAGGKLLEDPDCFYHYDDEGNLIFREFKQLQETGVKFDRKRMEKERGIRCLATGMGWLYEWSSNGMLKKVIRPDGRPVEFRYDALGRRTAKLYFGKVTRWVWDGNVPIHEWGYKVTNMQPDEEESAPPKEPTEDITTWVFEAGTFVPTAKIQDGKQYSIVSDYLGTPIQMYDELGNKTWDCTLDIYGKVTNFEGSSLNECPFRYQGQYADEETELYYNRFRYYSPQKGGYISKDPIGLNGGEKLYNYVYDPNSWIDEYGLVRNGHLAGNKHPITGVPFDSNGFPDFSNYLYSKGKNDVMITPTGNRDLDFKAANAKAGYTETPKGYTWHHHQDKGRMQLVETEIHAKTGHTGGFSLH
;
A
#
# COMPACT_ATOMS: atom_id res chain seq x y z
N ILE A 1 -35.16 -9.13 26.72
CA ILE A 1 -34.74 -8.70 25.36
C ILE A 1 -34.83 -7.18 25.29
N TYR A 2 -33.74 -6.53 24.99
CA TYR A 2 -33.69 -5.10 24.68
C TYR A 2 -33.71 -4.89 23.21
N LYS A 3 -34.38 -3.83 22.75
CA LYS A 3 -34.45 -3.40 21.37
C LYS A 3 -33.79 -2.04 21.27
N ILE A 4 -32.77 -1.93 20.42
CA ILE A 4 -32.11 -0.67 20.09
C ILE A 4 -32.52 -0.34 18.66
N VAL A 5 -32.99 0.87 18.43
CA VAL A 5 -33.31 1.39 17.10
C VAL A 5 -32.36 2.52 16.83
N ASP A 6 -31.58 2.42 15.77
CA ASP A 6 -30.66 3.46 15.34
C ASP A 6 -31.38 4.58 14.56
N ALA A 7 -30.65 5.61 14.17
CA ALA A 7 -31.20 6.78 13.50
C ALA A 7 -31.73 6.50 12.08
N ASN A 8 -31.31 5.40 11.45
CA ASN A 8 -31.78 4.94 10.14
C ASN A 8 -32.94 3.94 10.24
N GLY A 9 -33.35 3.57 11.49
CA GLY A 9 -34.40 2.62 11.75
C GLY A 9 -33.95 1.15 11.85
N GLY A 10 -32.64 0.89 11.78
CA GLY A 10 -32.05 -0.42 11.99
C GLY A 10 -32.34 -0.94 13.40
N ILE A 11 -32.69 -2.21 13.55
CA ILE A 11 -33.14 -2.80 14.81
C ILE A 11 -32.15 -3.85 15.27
N THR A 12 -31.38 -3.52 16.31
CA THR A 12 -30.56 -4.49 17.05
C THR A 12 -31.35 -5.02 18.25
N ARG A 13 -31.38 -6.36 18.42
CA ARG A 13 -31.99 -7.01 19.57
C ARG A 13 -30.90 -7.63 20.44
N GLN A 14 -31.00 -7.40 21.76
CA GLN A 14 -30.08 -7.97 22.75
C GLN A 14 -30.83 -8.79 23.77
N GLN A 15 -30.30 -9.94 24.13
CA GLN A 15 -30.80 -10.80 25.20
C GLN A 15 -29.70 -10.99 26.21
N TYR A 16 -30.09 -10.89 27.49
CA TYR A 16 -29.20 -11.07 28.62
C TYR A 16 -29.61 -12.32 29.38
N ASN A 17 -28.65 -13.02 29.95
CA ASN A 17 -28.88 -14.17 30.83
C ASN A 17 -29.36 -13.71 32.21
N GLY A 18 -29.56 -14.65 33.15
CA GLY A 18 -30.04 -14.36 34.51
C GLY A 18 -29.07 -13.55 35.38
N TYR A 19 -27.80 -13.43 34.96
CA TYR A 19 -26.75 -12.64 35.63
C TYR A 19 -26.52 -11.28 34.95
N GLN A 20 -27.40 -10.90 34.01
CA GLN A 20 -27.31 -9.65 33.22
C GLN A 20 -26.09 -9.59 32.26
N GLU A 21 -25.55 -10.73 31.87
CA GLU A 21 -24.50 -10.82 30.86
C GLU A 21 -25.14 -10.90 29.48
N LEU A 22 -24.58 -10.23 28.50
CA LEU A 22 -25.09 -10.17 27.12
C LEU A 22 -24.86 -11.53 26.39
N GLU A 23 -25.93 -12.33 26.35
CA GLU A 23 -25.86 -13.69 25.79
C GLU A 23 -26.06 -13.75 24.29
N VAL A 24 -27.00 -12.93 23.76
CA VAL A 24 -27.35 -12.92 22.33
C VAL A 24 -27.49 -11.51 21.83
N THR A 25 -26.87 -11.24 20.68
CA THR A 25 -27.10 -10.03 19.89
C THR A 25 -27.59 -10.43 18.50
N VAL A 26 -28.70 -9.85 18.04
CA VAL A 26 -29.17 -9.99 16.66
C VAL A 26 -29.06 -8.63 16.00
N ASN A 27 -28.26 -8.54 14.92
CA ASN A 27 -28.07 -7.31 14.17
C ASN A 27 -29.32 -6.97 13.30
N PRO A 28 -29.39 -5.79 12.68
CA PRO A 28 -30.55 -5.41 11.84
C PRO A 28 -30.84 -6.35 10.67
N GLU A 29 -29.84 -7.05 10.14
CA GLU A 29 -29.98 -8.02 9.06
C GLU A 29 -30.37 -9.43 9.54
N GLY A 30 -30.50 -9.63 10.87
CA GLY A 30 -30.91 -10.89 11.45
C GLY A 30 -29.78 -11.85 11.80
N TYR A 31 -28.53 -11.50 11.54
CA TYR A 31 -27.39 -12.31 11.96
C TYR A 31 -27.26 -12.28 13.48
N THR A 32 -26.86 -13.43 14.04
CA THR A 32 -26.89 -13.64 15.48
C THR A 32 -25.51 -13.97 16.02
N ARG A 33 -25.03 -13.17 16.98
CA ARG A 33 -23.85 -13.44 17.80
C ARG A 33 -24.28 -13.96 19.15
N LYS A 34 -23.65 -15.04 19.64
CA LYS A 34 -23.93 -15.63 20.97
C LYS A 34 -22.64 -15.66 21.81
N THR A 35 -22.81 -15.42 23.11
CA THR A 35 -21.69 -15.51 24.06
C THR A 35 -22.14 -16.34 25.26
N SER A 36 -21.38 -17.38 25.58
CA SER A 36 -21.57 -18.18 26.80
C SER A 36 -20.49 -17.81 27.83
N TYR A 37 -20.89 -17.78 29.07
CA TYR A 37 -20.03 -17.32 30.20
C TYR A 37 -19.82 -18.45 31.21
N ASN A 38 -18.69 -18.38 31.92
CA ASN A 38 -18.47 -19.22 33.10
C ASN A 38 -19.14 -18.57 34.32
N GLU A 39 -19.00 -19.20 35.49
CA GLU A 39 -19.56 -18.75 36.78
C GLU A 39 -19.01 -17.39 37.26
N PHE A 40 -17.92 -16.92 36.69
CA PHE A 40 -17.28 -15.64 37.01
C PHE A 40 -17.63 -14.52 36.02
N GLY A 41 -18.54 -14.77 35.04
CA GLY A 41 -18.91 -13.79 34.03
C GLY A 41 -17.91 -13.63 32.91
N GLN A 42 -16.98 -14.55 32.74
CA GLN A 42 -15.99 -14.49 31.65
C GLN A 42 -16.48 -15.29 30.44
N PRO A 43 -16.34 -14.77 29.20
CA PRO A 43 -16.75 -15.47 28.01
C PRO A 43 -15.90 -16.72 27.77
N VAL A 44 -16.54 -17.89 27.65
CA VAL A 44 -15.87 -19.17 27.36
C VAL A 44 -16.13 -19.67 25.96
N ARG A 45 -17.21 -19.22 25.33
CA ARG A 45 -17.53 -19.50 23.93
C ARG A 45 -18.22 -18.30 23.31
N ILE A 46 -17.73 -17.92 22.14
CA ILE A 46 -18.34 -16.87 21.31
C ILE A 46 -18.70 -17.52 19.98
N THR A 47 -19.97 -17.57 19.66
CA THR A 47 -20.47 -17.95 18.32
C THR A 47 -20.67 -16.67 17.53
N ASP A 48 -19.98 -16.51 16.41
CA ASP A 48 -20.07 -15.33 15.57
C ASP A 48 -21.33 -15.30 14.69
N GLU A 49 -21.47 -14.30 13.88
CA GLU A 49 -22.61 -14.05 12.99
C GLU A 49 -22.74 -15.07 11.85
N ASN A 50 -21.65 -15.80 11.51
CA ASN A 50 -21.66 -16.93 10.58
C ASN A 50 -21.94 -18.28 11.29
N GLY A 51 -22.07 -18.28 12.63
CA GLY A 51 -22.36 -19.47 13.43
C GLY A 51 -21.10 -20.26 13.82
N GLU A 52 -19.92 -19.69 13.66
CA GLU A 52 -18.63 -20.31 13.98
C GLU A 52 -18.18 -19.98 15.43
N ASP A 53 -17.51 -20.91 16.09
CA ASP A 53 -17.21 -20.83 17.52
C ASP A 53 -15.75 -20.49 17.81
N THR A 54 -15.53 -19.48 18.64
CA THR A 54 -14.26 -19.19 19.32
C THR A 54 -14.37 -19.66 20.77
N PHE A 55 -13.37 -20.40 21.27
CA PHE A 55 -13.30 -20.89 22.63
C PHE A 55 -12.21 -20.16 23.42
N LEU A 56 -12.54 -19.87 24.71
CA LEU A 56 -11.62 -19.22 25.64
C LEU A 56 -11.55 -20.04 26.91
N SER A 57 -10.35 -20.16 27.50
CA SER A 57 -10.12 -20.85 28.76
C SER A 57 -9.32 -19.95 29.70
N TYR A 58 -9.59 -20.09 31.01
CA TYR A 58 -9.02 -19.24 32.05
C TYR A 58 -8.39 -20.09 33.15
N ASP A 59 -7.36 -19.55 33.79
CA ASP A 59 -6.77 -20.16 35.00
C ASP A 59 -7.60 -19.90 36.26
N GLY A 60 -7.12 -20.35 37.41
CA GLY A 60 -7.76 -20.15 38.70
C GLY A 60 -7.78 -18.69 39.20
N ASN A 61 -6.90 -17.86 38.68
CA ASN A 61 -6.83 -16.40 38.93
C ASN A 61 -7.66 -15.60 37.93
N ARG A 62 -8.33 -16.29 36.98
CA ARG A 62 -9.17 -15.70 35.93
C ARG A 62 -8.39 -15.04 34.78
N ASN A 63 -7.12 -15.38 34.59
CA ASN A 63 -6.34 -14.94 33.46
C ASN A 63 -6.66 -15.80 32.24
N LEU A 64 -6.73 -15.20 31.04
CA LEU A 64 -6.94 -15.91 29.78
C LEU A 64 -5.69 -16.74 29.44
N VAL A 65 -5.79 -18.10 29.52
CA VAL A 65 -4.65 -18.98 29.21
C VAL A 65 -4.70 -19.59 27.81
N LEU A 66 -5.88 -19.68 27.19
CA LEU A 66 -6.04 -20.26 25.86
C LEU A 66 -7.16 -19.56 25.09
N LEU A 67 -6.91 -19.26 23.84
CA LEU A 67 -7.90 -18.88 22.83
C LEU A 67 -7.78 -19.83 21.66
N CYS A 68 -8.92 -20.42 21.22
CA CYS A 68 -9.01 -21.27 20.06
C CYS A 68 -9.97 -20.64 19.04
N THR A 69 -9.49 -20.33 17.84
CA THR A 69 -10.30 -19.74 16.78
C THR A 69 -11.21 -20.77 16.12
N PRO A 70 -12.23 -20.37 15.31
CA PRO A 70 -13.10 -21.30 14.59
C PRO A 70 -12.34 -22.26 13.67
N GLY A 71 -11.26 -21.80 13.03
CA GLY A 71 -10.37 -22.62 12.19
C GLY A 71 -9.44 -23.55 12.97
N GLY A 72 -9.46 -23.47 14.33
CA GLY A 72 -8.65 -24.33 15.21
C GLY A 72 -7.25 -23.77 15.52
N LYS A 73 -6.96 -22.52 15.18
CA LYS A 73 -5.71 -21.86 15.58
C LYS A 73 -5.73 -21.56 17.07
N GLN A 74 -4.58 -21.68 17.74
CA GLN A 74 -4.48 -21.52 19.18
C GLN A 74 -3.46 -20.46 19.57
N LEU A 75 -3.85 -19.63 20.53
CA LEU A 75 -2.99 -18.69 21.27
C LEU A 75 -3.02 -19.09 22.74
N SER A 76 -1.87 -19.14 23.39
CA SER A 76 -1.81 -19.44 24.82
C SER A 76 -0.90 -18.48 25.57
N TRP A 77 -1.16 -18.34 26.87
CA TRP A 77 -0.43 -17.46 27.79
C TRP A 77 -0.18 -18.19 29.11
N ASP A 78 0.99 -17.97 29.70
CA ASP A 78 1.32 -18.34 31.06
C ASP A 78 1.56 -17.09 31.88
N TYR A 79 1.22 -17.15 33.16
CA TYR A 79 1.31 -16.04 34.11
C TYR A 79 2.14 -16.40 35.32
N ASP A 80 2.76 -15.40 35.95
CA ASP A 80 3.41 -15.54 37.25
C ASP A 80 2.42 -15.33 38.41
N GLU A 81 2.93 -15.43 39.66
CA GLU A 81 2.12 -15.24 40.87
C GLU A 81 1.54 -13.84 41.03
N MET A 82 1.98 -12.86 40.23
CA MET A 82 1.47 -11.48 40.19
C MET A 82 0.56 -11.23 38.98
N ASP A 83 0.07 -12.29 38.33
CA ASP A 83 -0.78 -12.24 37.14
C ASP A 83 -0.13 -11.50 35.91
N ARG A 84 1.22 -11.49 35.83
CA ARG A 84 1.93 -10.92 34.70
C ARG A 84 2.24 -12.02 33.69
N VAL A 85 2.10 -11.74 32.38
CA VAL A 85 2.41 -12.69 31.32
C VAL A 85 3.91 -13.02 31.30
N VAL A 86 4.28 -14.27 31.56
CA VAL A 86 5.67 -14.77 31.51
C VAL A 86 5.97 -15.54 30.22
N SER A 87 4.94 -16.06 29.55
CA SER A 87 5.09 -16.60 28.21
C SER A 87 3.83 -16.41 27.37
N ARG A 88 4.00 -16.35 26.05
CA ARG A 88 2.93 -16.33 25.06
C ARG A 88 3.32 -17.22 23.90
N THR A 89 2.46 -18.16 23.53
CA THR A 89 2.63 -18.95 22.30
C THR A 89 1.83 -18.32 21.17
N THR A 90 2.49 -18.06 20.04
CA THR A 90 1.92 -17.48 18.83
C THR A 90 1.14 -18.51 18.02
N LEU A 91 0.43 -18.06 16.98
CA LEU A 91 -0.28 -18.94 16.05
C LEU A 91 0.66 -19.90 15.30
N SER A 92 1.91 -19.51 15.06
CA SER A 92 2.95 -20.38 14.47
C SER A 92 3.45 -21.47 15.44
N GLY A 93 3.10 -21.37 16.72
CA GLY A 93 3.55 -22.28 17.78
C GLY A 93 4.86 -21.83 18.44
N GLU A 94 5.36 -20.64 18.10
CA GLU A 94 6.53 -20.06 18.76
C GLU A 94 6.18 -19.49 20.12
N THR A 95 7.08 -19.64 21.09
CA THR A 95 6.89 -19.15 22.44
C THR A 95 7.80 -17.94 22.71
N VAL A 96 7.18 -16.80 22.96
CA VAL A 96 7.86 -15.58 23.42
C VAL A 96 7.82 -15.56 24.95
N LYS A 97 8.96 -15.34 25.61
CA LYS A 97 9.10 -15.30 27.08
C LYS A 97 9.40 -13.89 27.57
N TYR A 98 8.90 -13.60 28.75
CA TYR A 98 9.02 -12.29 29.38
C TYR A 98 9.62 -12.46 30.78
N THR A 99 10.54 -11.59 31.19
CA THR A 99 11.03 -11.50 32.56
C THR A 99 10.83 -10.10 33.10
N TYR A 100 10.67 -10.00 34.42
CA TYR A 100 10.39 -8.74 35.10
C TYR A 100 11.44 -8.49 36.18
N GLU A 101 11.85 -7.25 36.35
CA GLU A 101 12.74 -6.79 37.41
C GLU A 101 12.18 -5.49 38.01
N GLY A 102 12.14 -5.37 39.33
CA GLY A 102 11.57 -4.20 39.98
C GLY A 102 10.10 -3.91 39.62
N GLY A 103 9.34 -4.93 39.18
CA GLY A 103 7.93 -4.79 38.76
C GLY A 103 7.71 -4.41 37.30
N VAL A 104 8.75 -4.08 36.56
CA VAL A 104 8.69 -3.72 35.13
C VAL A 104 9.24 -4.83 34.24
N LEU A 105 8.83 -4.86 32.96
CA LEU A 105 9.34 -5.76 31.96
C LEU A 105 10.84 -5.53 31.75
N HIS A 106 11.67 -6.56 31.95
CA HIS A 106 13.11 -6.45 31.85
C HIS A 106 13.65 -7.10 30.57
N THR A 107 13.23 -8.34 30.26
CA THR A 107 13.63 -8.99 29.02
C THR A 107 12.45 -9.55 28.24
N ILE A 108 12.60 -9.55 26.90
CA ILE A 108 11.76 -10.31 25.97
C ILE A 108 12.68 -11.30 25.27
N THR A 109 12.34 -12.59 25.32
CA THR A 109 13.01 -13.62 24.56
C THR A 109 12.05 -14.18 23.52
N ASP A 110 12.37 -14.00 22.23
CA ASP A 110 11.53 -14.52 21.16
C ASP A 110 11.66 -16.03 20.96
N GLY A 111 10.90 -16.60 20.01
CA GLY A 111 10.87 -18.02 19.72
C GLY A 111 12.21 -18.60 19.26
N GLN A 112 13.13 -17.78 18.78
CA GLN A 112 14.49 -18.14 18.37
C GLN A 112 15.51 -18.03 19.52
N GLY A 113 15.08 -17.58 20.69
CA GLY A 113 15.96 -17.36 21.84
C GLY A 113 16.75 -16.06 21.78
N ARG A 114 16.37 -15.12 20.90
CA ARG A 114 16.97 -13.79 20.83
C ARG A 114 16.44 -12.95 21.99
N VAL A 115 17.34 -12.30 22.73
CA VAL A 115 16.99 -11.57 23.94
C VAL A 115 17.06 -10.05 23.70
N TYR A 116 15.95 -9.40 23.97
CA TYR A 116 15.83 -7.93 24.02
C TYR A 116 15.82 -7.51 25.48
N THR A 117 16.63 -6.50 25.84
CA THR A 117 16.71 -6.00 27.23
C THR A 117 16.19 -4.58 27.29
N LEU A 118 15.29 -4.33 28.22
CA LEU A 118 14.69 -3.03 28.48
C LEU A 118 15.21 -2.47 29.81
N THR A 119 15.57 -1.18 29.79
CA THR A 119 15.96 -0.46 31.01
C THR A 119 15.05 0.75 31.18
N PHE A 120 14.56 0.97 32.38
CA PHE A 120 13.67 2.05 32.71
C PHE A 120 14.33 2.99 33.73
N ASN A 121 13.96 4.28 33.67
CA ASN A 121 14.36 5.24 34.69
C ASN A 121 13.53 5.06 35.99
N ASP A 122 13.83 5.84 37.02
CA ASP A 122 13.12 5.80 38.32
C ASP A 122 11.63 6.13 38.22
N ARG A 123 11.14 6.62 37.06
CA ARG A 123 9.72 6.94 36.82
C ARG A 123 9.03 5.91 35.96
N TYR A 124 9.71 4.81 35.64
CA TYR A 124 9.24 3.74 34.78
C TYR A 124 9.09 4.16 33.30
N ASP A 125 9.79 5.21 32.83
CA ASP A 125 9.88 5.54 31.43
C ASP A 125 11.03 4.72 30.79
N LEU A 126 10.80 4.16 29.57
CA LEU A 126 11.82 3.36 28.87
C LEU A 126 13.01 4.24 28.46
N GLU A 127 14.18 3.97 29.02
CA GLU A 127 15.40 4.76 28.78
C GLU A 127 16.31 4.08 27.74
N LEU A 128 16.34 2.74 27.73
CA LEU A 128 17.20 1.95 26.85
C LEU A 128 16.51 0.67 26.39
N LEU A 129 16.55 0.41 25.09
CA LEU A 129 16.24 -0.90 24.50
C LEU A 129 17.51 -1.46 23.83
N ARG A 130 18.01 -2.57 24.32
CA ARG A 130 19.15 -3.29 23.73
C ARG A 130 18.64 -4.46 22.90
N PHE A 131 19.11 -4.56 21.66
CA PHE A 131 18.81 -5.62 20.70
C PHE A 131 19.75 -6.81 20.89
N PRO A 132 19.38 -8.03 20.40
CA PRO A 132 20.21 -9.23 20.50
C PRO A 132 21.61 -9.10 19.88
N ASN A 133 21.75 -8.30 18.83
CA ASN A 133 23.01 -8.00 18.14
C ASN A 133 23.88 -6.97 18.88
N GLY A 134 23.45 -6.49 20.06
CA GLY A 134 24.17 -5.51 20.89
C GLY A 134 23.91 -4.06 20.55
N LEU A 135 23.22 -3.75 19.46
CA LEU A 135 22.74 -2.41 19.17
C LEU A 135 21.73 -1.95 20.20
N PHE A 136 21.51 -0.66 20.31
CA PHE A 136 20.54 -0.12 21.25
C PHE A 136 19.85 1.15 20.72
N ARG A 137 18.66 1.41 21.26
CA ARG A 137 17.97 2.71 21.18
C ARG A 137 17.94 3.33 22.57
N ARG A 138 18.02 4.65 22.64
CA ARG A 138 17.99 5.39 23.90
C ARG A 138 17.01 6.55 23.83
N TRP A 139 16.32 6.80 24.95
CA TRP A 139 15.39 7.90 25.15
C TRP A 139 15.76 8.67 26.39
N GLU A 140 15.61 9.98 26.34
CA GLU A 140 15.87 10.89 27.45
C GLU A 140 14.61 11.73 27.71
N TYR A 141 14.32 11.93 28.97
CA TYR A 141 13.11 12.62 29.39
C TYR A 141 13.45 13.79 30.30
N ASP A 142 12.60 14.84 30.30
CA ASP A 142 12.72 15.96 31.19
C ASP A 142 12.16 15.66 32.59
N GLY A 143 12.27 16.65 33.48
CA GLY A 143 11.74 16.54 34.85
C GLY A 143 10.25 16.30 34.97
N ARG A 144 9.46 16.43 33.89
CA ARG A 144 8.02 16.14 33.81
C ARG A 144 7.70 14.81 33.15
N GLY A 145 8.70 14.04 32.67
CA GLY A 145 8.52 12.79 31.96
C GLY A 145 8.19 12.97 30.47
N ARG A 146 8.48 14.12 29.87
CA ARG A 146 8.32 14.35 28.43
C ARG A 146 9.60 14.00 27.72
N LEU A 147 9.48 13.30 26.57
CA LEU A 147 10.61 12.89 25.73
C LEU A 147 11.33 14.12 25.17
N ILE A 148 12.62 14.30 25.51
CA ILE A 148 13.45 15.41 25.00
C ILE A 148 14.46 14.97 23.96
N GLN A 149 14.85 13.68 23.94
CA GLN A 149 15.74 13.13 22.95
C GLN A 149 15.46 11.65 22.71
N ALA A 150 15.47 11.24 21.45
CA ALA A 150 15.50 9.85 21.02
C ALA A 150 16.72 9.59 20.14
N VAL A 151 17.49 8.54 20.44
CA VAL A 151 18.68 8.14 19.68
C VAL A 151 18.42 6.78 19.06
N ASP A 152 18.58 6.68 17.73
CA ASP A 152 18.41 5.44 16.98
C ASP A 152 19.61 4.50 17.11
N VAL A 153 19.52 3.31 16.48
CA VAL A 153 20.59 2.29 16.50
C VAL A 153 21.88 2.72 15.83
N LYS A 154 21.87 3.78 15.03
CA LYS A 154 23.03 4.33 14.33
C LYS A 154 23.62 5.54 15.07
N GLY A 155 22.99 5.95 16.17
CA GLY A 155 23.42 7.09 16.99
C GLY A 155 22.84 8.43 16.52
N ASN A 156 21.91 8.45 15.57
CA ASN A 156 21.23 9.66 15.13
C ASN A 156 20.24 10.11 16.20
N ALA A 157 20.27 11.40 16.57
CA ALA A 157 19.46 11.95 17.63
C ALA A 157 18.36 12.88 17.10
N THR A 158 17.12 12.59 17.46
CA THR A 158 15.97 13.49 17.30
C THR A 158 15.74 14.21 18.62
N ARG A 159 15.56 15.53 18.60
CA ARG A 159 15.36 16.36 19.81
C ARG A 159 14.00 17.04 19.81
N TYR A 160 13.42 17.16 20.99
CA TYR A 160 12.07 17.67 21.21
C TYR A 160 12.09 18.81 22.24
N ALA A 161 11.27 19.83 22.02
CA ALA A 161 11.05 20.88 23.00
C ALA A 161 9.57 21.21 23.12
N TYR A 162 9.15 21.54 24.34
CA TYR A 162 7.76 21.76 24.70
C TYR A 162 7.55 23.09 25.37
N ASP A 163 6.35 23.64 25.26
CA ASP A 163 5.90 24.79 26.01
C ASP A 163 5.47 24.41 27.44
N ARG A 164 4.94 25.41 28.19
CA ARG A 164 4.45 25.19 29.56
C ARG A 164 3.14 24.39 29.62
N ALA A 165 2.37 24.35 28.54
CA ALA A 165 1.12 23.59 28.39
C ALA A 165 1.35 22.18 27.86
N ASP A 166 2.63 21.74 27.74
CA ASP A 166 3.09 20.48 27.21
C ASP A 166 2.83 20.26 25.70
N ASN A 167 2.61 21.34 24.94
CA ASN A 167 2.56 21.26 23.48
C ASN A 167 4.00 21.17 22.93
N LEU A 168 4.21 20.32 21.91
CA LEU A 168 5.47 20.23 21.18
C LEU A 168 5.68 21.49 20.32
N ILE A 169 6.65 22.32 20.65
CA ILE A 169 6.94 23.57 19.90
C ILE A 169 8.10 23.46 18.94
N ARG A 170 8.98 22.48 19.15
CA ARG A 170 10.14 22.24 18.28
C ARG A 170 10.49 20.76 18.22
N LEU A 171 10.79 20.30 17.02
CA LEU A 171 11.38 19.01 16.74
C LEU A 171 12.58 19.23 15.82
N GLU A 172 13.72 18.65 16.15
CA GLU A 172 14.95 18.72 15.38
C GLU A 172 15.33 17.33 14.92
N GLU A 173 15.30 17.10 13.61
CA GLU A 173 15.66 15.82 13.01
C GLU A 173 17.18 15.70 12.83
N PRO A 174 17.71 14.47 12.77
CA PRO A 174 19.17 14.27 12.65
C PRO A 174 19.76 14.82 11.36
N ASP A 175 18.98 14.95 10.27
CA ASP A 175 19.41 15.52 8.99
C ASP A 175 19.49 17.06 9.01
N GLY A 176 19.16 17.69 10.14
CA GLY A 176 19.17 19.13 10.35
C GLY A 176 17.86 19.82 9.98
N ASN A 177 16.81 19.07 9.60
CA ASN A 177 15.48 19.65 9.45
C ASN A 177 14.92 20.04 10.82
N VAL A 178 14.36 21.23 10.95
CA VAL A 178 13.85 21.77 12.22
C VAL A 178 12.41 22.20 12.06
N HIS A 179 11.51 21.43 12.67
CA HIS A 179 10.09 21.74 12.73
C HIS A 179 9.79 22.65 13.90
N ARG A 180 8.90 23.63 13.71
CA ARG A 180 8.38 24.55 14.73
C ARG A 180 6.86 24.57 14.65
N PHE A 181 6.23 24.58 15.81
CA PHE A 181 4.77 24.53 15.92
C PHE A 181 4.29 25.63 16.85
N GLU A 182 3.18 26.27 16.49
CA GLU A 182 2.51 27.26 17.29
C GLU A 182 1.06 26.82 17.53
N TYR A 183 0.54 27.14 18.69
CA TYR A 183 -0.79 26.72 19.14
C TYR A 183 -1.62 27.91 19.61
N ASP A 184 -2.92 27.81 19.45
CA ASP A 184 -3.85 28.76 20.04
C ASP A 184 -4.06 28.50 21.56
N ALA A 185 -4.86 29.31 22.20
CA ALA A 185 -5.16 29.17 23.66
C ALA A 185 -5.96 27.90 23.99
N MET A 186 -6.54 27.23 22.99
CA MET A 186 -7.28 25.97 23.13
C MET A 186 -6.41 24.72 22.86
N GLY A 187 -5.14 24.92 22.48
CA GLY A 187 -4.21 23.84 22.15
C GLY A 187 -4.33 23.35 20.70
N ASN A 188 -5.04 24.05 19.83
CA ASN A 188 -5.05 23.71 18.41
C ASN A 188 -3.81 24.25 17.72
N MET A 189 -3.14 23.45 16.88
CA MET A 189 -1.99 23.88 16.10
C MET A 189 -2.41 24.87 15.02
N VAL A 190 -1.99 26.12 15.12
CA VAL A 190 -2.33 27.18 14.16
C VAL A 190 -1.25 27.43 13.11
N HIS A 191 -0.01 27.04 13.41
CA HIS A 191 1.13 27.23 12.52
C HIS A 191 2.12 26.06 12.67
N ALA A 192 2.58 25.54 11.56
CA ALA A 192 3.64 24.54 11.48
C ALA A 192 4.63 24.95 10.38
N THR A 193 5.92 24.94 10.68
CA THR A 193 6.97 25.22 9.70
C THR A 193 8.14 24.28 9.89
N ASP A 194 8.79 23.93 8.80
CA ASP A 194 10.09 23.29 8.79
C ASP A 194 11.06 24.11 7.92
N ASN A 195 12.23 23.57 7.55
CA ASN A 195 13.20 24.28 6.73
C ASN A 195 12.77 24.43 5.26
N ILE A 196 11.69 23.75 4.84
CA ILE A 196 11.18 23.73 3.47
C ILE A 196 9.79 24.37 3.40
N ARG A 197 8.90 24.03 4.35
CA ARG A 197 7.47 24.28 4.28
C ARG A 197 6.97 25.18 5.40
N GLU A 198 5.89 25.91 5.12
CA GLU A 198 5.11 26.67 6.09
C GLU A 198 3.63 26.39 5.86
N VAL A 199 2.93 25.96 6.91
CA VAL A 199 1.51 25.60 6.87
C VAL A 199 0.76 26.32 7.99
N LYS A 200 -0.36 26.96 7.65
CA LYS A 200 -1.25 27.63 8.61
C LYS A 200 -2.59 26.93 8.67
N PHE A 201 -3.15 26.86 9.86
CA PHE A 201 -4.43 26.24 10.12
C PHE A 201 -5.38 27.24 10.74
N THR A 202 -6.66 27.17 10.38
CA THR A 202 -7.72 27.95 11.06
C THR A 202 -8.81 27.00 11.55
N TYR A 203 -9.34 27.29 12.71
CA TYR A 203 -10.35 26.45 13.33
C TYR A 203 -11.66 27.20 13.50
N GLY A 204 -12.76 26.46 13.55
CA GLY A 204 -14.09 26.93 13.87
C GLY A 204 -14.39 26.77 15.35
N ALA A 205 -15.65 26.95 15.72
CA ALA A 205 -16.14 26.61 17.03
C ALA A 205 -15.87 25.13 17.36
N LEU A 206 -15.57 24.85 18.63
CA LEU A 206 -15.28 23.49 19.13
C LEU A 206 -14.04 22.83 18.51
N GLY A 207 -13.09 23.62 17.97
CA GLY A 207 -11.81 23.11 17.49
C GLY A 207 -11.85 22.35 16.14
N VAL A 208 -12.94 22.44 15.35
CA VAL A 208 -12.98 21.82 14.03
C VAL A 208 -12.13 22.57 13.02
N LEU A 209 -11.33 21.84 12.23
CA LEU A 209 -10.46 22.44 11.20
C LEU A 209 -11.28 23.09 10.10
N LYS A 210 -11.14 24.40 9.91
CA LYS A 210 -11.82 25.19 8.87
C LYS A 210 -11.04 25.33 7.59
N SER A 211 -9.73 25.53 7.71
CA SER A 211 -8.83 25.59 6.57
C SER A 211 -7.40 25.23 6.92
N ARG A 212 -6.72 24.73 5.90
CA ARG A 212 -5.28 24.58 5.82
C ARG A 212 -4.76 25.46 4.70
N GLU A 213 -3.73 26.26 4.97
CA GLU A 213 -3.13 27.15 3.99
C GLU A 213 -1.62 26.96 3.92
N GLN A 214 -1.09 26.83 2.71
CA GLN A 214 0.34 26.73 2.42
C GLN A 214 0.62 27.66 1.22
N GLU A 215 1.52 28.64 1.39
CA GLU A 215 1.91 29.57 0.33
C GLU A 215 0.74 30.25 -0.45
N ARG A 216 -0.35 30.63 0.17
CA ARG A 216 -1.60 31.16 -0.44
C ARG A 216 -2.51 30.10 -1.06
N HIS A 217 -2.15 28.81 -0.98
CA HIS A 217 -3.00 27.72 -1.43
C HIS A 217 -3.83 27.25 -0.25
N ARG A 218 -5.14 27.28 -0.38
CA ARG A 218 -6.04 27.09 0.74
C ARG A 218 -7.03 25.96 0.46
N ILE A 219 -6.94 24.91 1.28
CA ILE A 219 -7.99 23.88 1.38
C ILE A 219 -8.96 24.32 2.46
N THR A 220 -10.27 24.17 2.20
CA THR A 220 -11.32 24.54 3.14
C THR A 220 -12.19 23.34 3.48
N PHE A 221 -12.68 23.31 4.73
CA PHE A 221 -13.55 22.26 5.24
C PHE A 221 -14.89 22.85 5.70
N GLY A 222 -15.98 22.22 5.29
CA GLY A 222 -17.33 22.61 5.65
C GLY A 222 -18.04 21.48 6.39
N TYR A 223 -18.74 21.83 7.49
CA TYR A 223 -19.38 20.87 8.37
C TYR A 223 -20.88 21.19 8.51
N ASN A 224 -21.66 20.20 8.90
CA ASN A 224 -23.04 20.37 9.32
C ASN A 224 -23.10 20.81 10.80
N SER A 225 -24.33 20.96 11.36
CA SER A 225 -24.57 21.33 12.76
C SER A 225 -24.06 20.30 13.77
N GLU A 226 -23.86 19.05 13.35
CA GLU A 226 -23.34 17.95 14.17
C GLU A 226 -21.82 17.79 14.02
N LEU A 227 -21.14 18.76 13.38
CA LEU A 227 -19.71 18.81 13.12
C LEU A 227 -19.19 17.68 12.21
N GLN A 228 -20.07 17.06 11.41
CA GLN A 228 -19.69 16.09 10.42
C GLN A 228 -19.27 16.78 9.12
N LEU A 229 -18.18 16.30 8.49
CA LEU A 229 -17.63 16.85 7.26
C LEU A 229 -18.63 16.68 6.09
N ARG A 230 -18.98 17.81 5.42
CA ARG A 230 -19.89 17.84 4.28
C ARG A 230 -19.25 18.36 3.00
N ARG A 231 -18.13 19.06 3.12
CA ARG A 231 -17.46 19.68 1.98
C ARG A 231 -15.97 19.82 2.21
N ILE A 232 -15.20 19.51 1.17
CA ILE A 232 -13.79 19.89 1.04
C ILE A 232 -13.67 20.79 -0.18
N GLY A 233 -13.11 21.99 -0.03
CA GLY A 233 -12.77 22.88 -1.16
C GLY A 233 -11.26 22.81 -1.40
N ASN A 234 -10.83 22.49 -2.63
CA ASN A 234 -9.42 22.45 -3.00
C ASN A 234 -8.86 23.84 -3.34
N GLU A 235 -7.59 23.91 -3.66
CA GLU A 235 -6.86 25.15 -3.96
C GLU A 235 -7.28 25.80 -5.29
N ALA A 236 -7.87 25.05 -6.23
CA ALA A 236 -8.44 25.56 -7.48
C ALA A 236 -9.86 26.11 -7.32
N GLY A 237 -10.48 25.90 -6.13
CA GLY A 237 -11.86 26.30 -5.85
C GLY A 237 -12.89 25.23 -6.18
N ASP A 238 -12.47 24.03 -6.65
CA ASP A 238 -13.37 22.90 -6.82
C ASP A 238 -13.79 22.36 -5.45
N ASN A 239 -15.00 21.80 -5.38
CA ASN A 239 -15.54 21.29 -4.14
C ASN A 239 -15.83 19.80 -4.25
N TYR A 240 -15.52 19.08 -3.18
CA TYR A 240 -15.96 17.72 -2.93
C TYR A 240 -17.07 17.75 -1.89
N PHE A 241 -18.21 17.16 -2.18
CA PHE A 241 -19.38 17.19 -1.31
C PHE A 241 -19.74 15.79 -0.83
N PHE A 242 -20.24 15.73 0.41
CA PHE A 242 -20.82 14.54 1.03
C PHE A 242 -22.24 14.83 1.49
N GLU A 243 -23.16 13.94 1.15
CA GLU A 243 -24.46 13.81 1.81
C GLU A 243 -24.41 12.61 2.75
N LEU A 244 -24.89 12.81 3.97
CA LEU A 244 -24.79 11.81 5.03
C LEU A 244 -26.22 11.41 5.45
N ASP A 245 -26.37 10.15 5.84
CA ASP A 245 -27.60 9.64 6.46
C ASP A 245 -27.70 10.02 7.95
N GLY A 246 -28.70 9.49 8.65
CA GLY A 246 -28.93 9.77 10.09
C GLY A 246 -27.83 9.22 11.01
N LEU A 247 -27.03 8.27 10.54
CA LEU A 247 -25.88 7.71 11.27
C LEU A 247 -24.55 8.41 10.91
N GLY A 248 -24.59 9.39 10.00
CA GLY A 248 -23.39 10.09 9.51
C GLY A 248 -22.62 9.33 8.44
N GLN A 249 -23.19 8.27 7.86
CA GLN A 249 -22.58 7.54 6.77
C GLN A 249 -22.83 8.23 5.43
N VAL A 250 -21.85 8.21 4.52
CA VAL A 250 -21.96 8.81 3.19
C VAL A 250 -22.99 8.05 2.36
N VAL A 251 -24.03 8.75 1.90
CA VAL A 251 -25.04 8.24 0.94
C VAL A 251 -24.87 8.83 -0.44
N THR A 252 -24.25 10.01 -0.56
CA THR A 252 -23.86 10.61 -1.83
C THR A 252 -22.52 11.28 -1.68
N GLU A 253 -21.67 11.12 -2.69
CA GLU A 253 -20.47 11.95 -2.87
C GLU A 253 -20.44 12.57 -4.25
N ILE A 254 -19.98 13.82 -4.33
CA ILE A 254 -19.72 14.53 -5.58
C ILE A 254 -18.26 14.96 -5.56
N GLY A 255 -17.44 14.35 -6.42
CA GLY A 255 -16.00 14.59 -6.47
C GLY A 255 -15.61 15.98 -6.94
N PHE A 256 -14.32 16.37 -6.85
CA PHE A 256 -13.78 17.61 -7.42
C PHE A 256 -13.98 17.70 -8.94
N ASP A 257 -14.19 16.59 -9.62
CA ASP A 257 -14.51 16.49 -11.04
C ASP A 257 -16.01 16.63 -11.35
N GLY A 258 -16.84 16.85 -10.32
CA GLY A 258 -18.29 16.96 -10.41
C GLY A 258 -19.01 15.62 -10.59
N LEU A 259 -18.32 14.49 -10.58
CA LEU A 259 -18.92 13.18 -10.75
C LEU A 259 -19.61 12.72 -9.46
N ARG A 260 -20.86 12.27 -9.61
CA ARG A 260 -21.72 11.87 -8.49
C ARG A 260 -21.70 10.35 -8.34
N ARG A 261 -21.52 9.86 -7.09
CA ARG A 261 -21.75 8.49 -6.67
C ARG A 261 -22.80 8.43 -5.58
N GLU A 262 -23.64 7.42 -5.58
CA GLU A 262 -24.66 7.20 -4.55
C GLU A 262 -24.51 5.81 -3.97
N TYR A 263 -24.70 5.69 -2.67
CA TYR A 263 -24.50 4.48 -1.90
C TYR A 263 -25.81 4.04 -1.26
N GLU A 264 -26.30 2.86 -1.63
CA GLU A 264 -27.40 2.19 -0.94
C GLU A 264 -26.80 1.27 0.13
N ARG A 265 -27.45 1.23 1.29
CA ARG A 265 -26.98 0.46 2.43
C ARG A 265 -28.07 -0.45 2.97
N ASP A 266 -27.66 -1.58 3.57
CA ASP A 266 -28.55 -2.43 4.35
C ASP A 266 -28.76 -1.88 5.77
N GLY A 267 -29.58 -2.55 6.57
CA GLY A 267 -29.88 -2.14 7.94
C GLY A 267 -28.69 -2.25 8.91
N ALA A 268 -27.62 -2.97 8.53
CA ALA A 268 -26.36 -3.04 9.27
C ALA A 268 -25.37 -1.91 8.87
N GLY A 269 -25.74 -1.10 7.86
CA GLY A 269 -24.94 0.03 7.37
C GLY A 269 -23.92 -0.34 6.28
N ARG A 270 -23.94 -1.59 5.78
CA ARG A 270 -23.03 -2.04 4.71
C ARG A 270 -23.51 -1.55 3.36
N VAL A 271 -22.60 -1.17 2.47
CA VAL A 271 -22.92 -0.72 1.10
C VAL A 271 -23.36 -1.92 0.26
N THR A 272 -24.63 -2.00 -0.07
CA THR A 272 -25.19 -3.08 -0.93
C THR A 272 -25.17 -2.70 -2.40
N ARG A 273 -25.19 -1.39 -2.72
CA ARG A 273 -25.12 -0.91 -4.09
C ARG A 273 -24.43 0.45 -4.18
N VAL A 274 -23.57 0.60 -5.18
CA VAL A 274 -22.97 1.86 -5.58
C VAL A 274 -23.50 2.25 -6.94
N ASN A 275 -24.29 3.34 -7.03
CA ASN A 275 -24.71 3.93 -8.28
C ASN A 275 -23.65 4.94 -8.75
N ARG A 276 -23.21 4.78 -10.00
CA ARG A 276 -22.12 5.55 -10.62
C ARG A 276 -22.62 6.34 -11.82
N PRO A 277 -21.86 7.37 -12.28
CA PRO A 277 -22.22 8.11 -13.50
C PRO A 277 -22.46 7.21 -14.71
N GLY A 278 -23.29 7.67 -15.66
CA GLY A 278 -23.61 6.90 -16.87
C GLY A 278 -24.59 5.75 -16.65
N ASN A 279 -25.40 5.78 -15.58
CA ASN A 279 -26.34 4.71 -15.17
C ASN A 279 -25.65 3.36 -14.91
N LYS A 280 -24.39 3.40 -14.49
CA LYS A 280 -23.63 2.21 -14.08
C LYS A 280 -23.84 1.96 -12.59
N TRP A 281 -23.74 0.71 -12.18
CA TRP A 281 -23.83 0.33 -10.78
C TRP A 281 -22.99 -0.91 -10.48
N THR A 282 -22.67 -1.09 -9.19
CA THR A 282 -22.08 -2.30 -8.63
C THR A 282 -22.88 -2.73 -7.41
N GLU A 283 -23.29 -3.99 -7.34
CA GLU A 283 -23.99 -4.58 -6.19
C GLU A 283 -23.10 -5.54 -5.43
N TYR A 284 -23.27 -5.58 -4.11
CA TYR A 284 -22.52 -6.43 -3.19
C TYR A 284 -23.44 -7.28 -2.34
N LEU A 285 -23.05 -8.53 -2.14
CA LEU A 285 -23.67 -9.45 -1.18
C LEU A 285 -22.63 -9.80 -0.11
N TYR A 286 -23.04 -9.81 1.15
CA TYR A 286 -22.17 -10.05 2.30
C TYR A 286 -22.59 -11.29 3.10
N ASP A 287 -21.62 -11.88 3.81
CA ASP A 287 -21.90 -12.82 4.90
C ASP A 287 -22.18 -12.08 6.22
N GLY A 288 -22.31 -12.84 7.33
CA GLY A 288 -22.58 -12.27 8.66
C GLY A 288 -21.40 -11.48 9.25
N LEU A 289 -20.18 -11.69 8.78
CA LEU A 289 -18.93 -11.03 9.22
C LEU A 289 -18.52 -9.89 8.29
N ASP A 290 -19.42 -9.41 7.43
CA ASP A 290 -19.20 -8.32 6.47
C ASP A 290 -18.20 -8.67 5.35
N ASN A 291 -17.90 -9.97 5.11
CA ASN A 291 -17.11 -10.37 3.96
C ASN A 291 -17.96 -10.34 2.69
N ILE A 292 -17.41 -9.81 1.58
CA ILE A 292 -18.10 -9.77 0.29
C ILE A 292 -18.13 -11.18 -0.30
N LEU A 293 -19.31 -11.74 -0.51
CA LEU A 293 -19.53 -13.05 -1.16
C LEU A 293 -19.69 -12.92 -2.67
N LYS A 294 -20.29 -11.80 -3.12
CA LYS A 294 -20.58 -11.53 -4.52
C LYS A 294 -20.45 -10.05 -4.80
N GLU A 295 -19.83 -9.76 -5.93
CA GLU A 295 -19.83 -8.45 -6.58
C GLU A 295 -20.42 -8.59 -7.97
N GLU A 296 -21.45 -7.81 -8.32
CA GLU A 296 -22.11 -7.82 -9.62
C GLU A 296 -22.10 -6.44 -10.24
N GLN A 297 -21.71 -6.37 -11.51
CA GLN A 297 -21.65 -5.14 -12.28
C GLN A 297 -22.89 -4.97 -13.15
N TYR A 298 -23.18 -3.73 -13.55
CA TYR A 298 -24.35 -3.34 -14.37
C TYR A 298 -24.46 -4.08 -15.73
N ASP A 299 -23.37 -4.61 -16.25
CA ASP A 299 -23.31 -5.37 -17.52
C ASP A 299 -23.38 -6.88 -17.31
N GLY A 300 -23.58 -7.35 -16.07
CA GLY A 300 -23.71 -8.75 -15.70
C GLY A 300 -22.37 -9.46 -15.42
N GLU A 301 -21.24 -8.75 -15.38
CA GLU A 301 -19.99 -9.30 -14.87
C GLU A 301 -20.14 -9.60 -13.37
N VAL A 302 -19.71 -10.80 -12.95
CA VAL A 302 -19.84 -11.26 -11.56
C VAL A 302 -18.51 -11.76 -11.04
N SER A 303 -18.14 -11.33 -9.83
CA SER A 303 -17.07 -11.93 -9.04
C SER A 303 -17.65 -12.60 -7.79
N LEU A 304 -17.20 -13.80 -7.49
CA LEU A 304 -17.62 -14.60 -6.34
C LEU A 304 -16.44 -14.84 -5.40
N TYR A 305 -16.70 -14.78 -4.10
CA TYR A 305 -15.70 -14.97 -3.07
C TYR A 305 -16.16 -15.97 -2.02
N THR A 306 -15.24 -16.79 -1.52
CA THR A 306 -15.51 -17.76 -0.45
C THR A 306 -14.43 -17.65 0.62
N TYR A 307 -14.83 -17.74 1.86
CA TYR A 307 -13.94 -17.59 3.03
C TYR A 307 -13.96 -18.86 3.88
N ASP A 308 -12.87 -19.09 4.61
CA ASP A 308 -12.81 -20.15 5.63
C ASP A 308 -13.49 -19.69 6.93
N LYS A 309 -13.49 -20.57 7.94
CA LYS A 309 -14.10 -20.30 9.25
C LYS A 309 -13.46 -19.16 10.03
N ASP A 310 -12.22 -18.79 9.72
CA ASP A 310 -11.51 -17.65 10.31
C ASP A 310 -11.70 -16.36 9.49
N GLY A 311 -12.56 -16.38 8.44
CA GLY A 311 -12.80 -15.21 7.56
C GLY A 311 -11.71 -14.96 6.54
N MET A 312 -10.80 -15.92 6.30
CA MET A 312 -9.74 -15.78 5.32
C MET A 312 -10.21 -16.22 3.93
N LEU A 313 -9.92 -15.42 2.88
CA LEU A 313 -10.27 -15.75 1.50
C LEU A 313 -9.63 -17.08 1.08
N VAL A 314 -10.44 -18.04 0.60
CA VAL A 314 -10.02 -19.34 0.07
C VAL A 314 -10.38 -19.56 -1.39
N LYS A 315 -11.32 -18.77 -1.94
CA LYS A 315 -11.71 -18.85 -3.34
C LYS A 315 -12.12 -17.47 -3.87
N ALA A 316 -11.68 -17.12 -5.09
CA ALA A 316 -12.19 -15.98 -5.83
C ALA A 316 -12.36 -16.38 -7.31
N GLU A 317 -13.50 -16.01 -7.91
CA GLU A 317 -13.88 -16.47 -9.25
C GLU A 317 -14.56 -15.36 -10.02
N ASN A 318 -14.20 -15.19 -11.29
CA ASN A 318 -14.93 -14.36 -12.25
C ASN A 318 -15.03 -15.08 -13.60
N SER A 319 -15.53 -14.38 -14.63
CA SER A 319 -15.67 -14.95 -15.98
C SER A 319 -14.34 -15.39 -16.64
N GLU A 320 -13.22 -14.87 -16.17
CA GLU A 320 -11.88 -15.16 -16.74
C GLU A 320 -11.20 -16.33 -16.04
N ASN A 321 -11.27 -16.43 -14.70
CA ASN A 321 -10.45 -17.38 -13.96
C ASN A 321 -11.02 -17.73 -12.58
N LEU A 322 -10.68 -18.95 -12.13
CA LEU A 322 -10.89 -19.42 -10.77
C LEU A 322 -9.56 -19.39 -10.01
N LEU A 323 -9.57 -18.72 -8.86
CA LEU A 323 -8.48 -18.70 -7.90
C LEU A 323 -8.86 -19.51 -6.66
N GLU A 324 -7.96 -20.40 -6.21
CA GLU A 324 -8.13 -21.16 -4.98
C GLU A 324 -6.89 -21.03 -4.11
N PHE A 325 -7.08 -20.83 -2.80
CA PHE A 325 -6.03 -20.65 -1.82
C PHE A 325 -6.08 -21.71 -0.75
N THR A 326 -5.05 -22.53 -0.67
CA THR A 326 -4.86 -23.46 0.44
C THR A 326 -3.97 -22.77 1.48
N ARG A 327 -4.42 -22.78 2.73
CA ARG A 327 -3.70 -22.14 3.84
C ARG A 327 -3.18 -23.15 4.85
N ASP A 328 -2.05 -22.86 5.45
CA ASP A 328 -1.56 -23.56 6.63
C ASP A 328 -2.57 -23.39 7.78
N ARG A 329 -2.97 -24.49 8.40
CA ARG A 329 -4.00 -24.46 9.44
C ARG A 329 -3.59 -23.75 10.72
N LYS A 330 -2.29 -23.68 11.03
CA LYS A 330 -1.80 -23.04 12.24
C LYS A 330 -1.57 -21.55 12.03
N THR A 331 -0.86 -21.19 10.94
CA THR A 331 -0.40 -19.83 10.70
C THR A 331 -1.39 -19.01 9.85
N GLY A 332 -2.23 -19.67 9.04
CA GLY A 332 -3.10 -19.03 8.05
C GLY A 332 -2.38 -18.56 6.78
N GLN A 333 -1.06 -18.79 6.67
CA GLN A 333 -0.29 -18.43 5.49
C GLN A 333 -0.71 -19.25 4.27
N ILE A 334 -0.68 -18.64 3.08
CA ILE A 334 -1.01 -19.34 1.83
C ILE A 334 0.14 -20.28 1.47
N ILE A 335 -0.13 -21.58 1.48
CA ILE A 335 0.83 -22.62 1.09
C ILE A 335 0.66 -23.08 -0.35
N GLU A 336 -0.52 -22.89 -0.94
CA GLU A 336 -0.80 -23.17 -2.34
C GLU A 336 -1.77 -22.11 -2.89
N GLU A 337 -1.49 -21.63 -4.07
CA GLU A 337 -2.35 -20.75 -4.86
C GLU A 337 -2.55 -21.37 -6.24
N LYS A 338 -3.82 -21.70 -6.57
CA LYS A 338 -4.19 -22.16 -7.90
C LYS A 338 -4.83 -21.05 -8.70
N GLN A 339 -4.46 -20.94 -9.97
CA GLN A 339 -4.94 -19.96 -10.93
C GLN A 339 -5.41 -20.72 -12.19
N GLY A 340 -6.62 -21.25 -12.15
CA GLY A 340 -7.09 -22.25 -13.12
C GLY A 340 -6.26 -23.55 -13.03
N GLU A 341 -5.53 -23.90 -14.09
CA GLU A 341 -4.65 -25.08 -14.12
C GLU A 341 -3.24 -24.84 -13.55
N TYR A 342 -2.87 -23.59 -13.31
CA TYR A 342 -1.55 -23.20 -12.82
C TYR A 342 -1.51 -23.14 -11.29
N THR A 343 -0.41 -23.65 -10.71
CA THR A 343 -0.27 -23.77 -9.25
C THR A 343 1.06 -23.20 -8.80
N VAL A 344 1.03 -22.38 -7.76
CA VAL A 344 2.20 -21.85 -7.05
C VAL A 344 2.13 -22.31 -5.59
N ASN A 345 3.19 -23.01 -5.13
CA ASN A 345 3.29 -23.54 -3.76
C ASN A 345 4.38 -22.80 -2.98
N ARG A 346 4.14 -22.58 -1.68
CA ARG A 346 5.07 -21.92 -0.78
C ARG A 346 5.31 -22.78 0.47
N THR A 347 6.52 -22.75 0.98
CA THR A 347 6.87 -23.31 2.28
C THR A 347 7.49 -22.24 3.15
N TYR A 348 7.26 -22.33 4.44
CA TYR A 348 7.68 -21.33 5.42
C TYR A 348 8.48 -21.98 6.53
N ASP A 349 9.37 -21.20 7.16
CA ASP A 349 10.02 -21.57 8.41
C ASP A 349 9.10 -21.26 9.61
N SER A 350 9.60 -21.53 10.83
CA SER A 350 8.85 -21.27 12.06
C SER A 350 8.61 -19.78 12.33
N GLU A 351 9.43 -18.88 11.79
CA GLU A 351 9.27 -17.44 11.90
C GLU A 351 8.27 -16.86 10.87
N GLY A 352 7.79 -17.69 9.95
CA GLY A 352 6.89 -17.29 8.90
C GLY A 352 7.57 -16.75 7.65
N ASN A 353 8.90 -16.87 7.52
CA ASN A 353 9.63 -16.49 6.32
C ASN A 353 9.42 -17.55 5.22
N CYS A 354 9.16 -17.11 3.99
CA CYS A 354 9.01 -18.02 2.85
C CYS A 354 10.36 -18.62 2.45
N THR A 355 10.53 -19.93 2.69
CA THR A 355 11.80 -20.64 2.41
C THR A 355 11.86 -21.24 1.01
N ARG A 356 10.73 -21.51 0.39
CA ARG A 356 10.68 -22.05 -0.98
C ARG A 356 9.38 -21.71 -1.69
N ILE A 357 9.50 -21.39 -2.98
CA ILE A 357 8.40 -21.19 -3.92
C ILE A 357 8.58 -22.17 -5.07
N THR A 358 7.55 -22.96 -5.39
CA THR A 358 7.56 -23.87 -6.54
C THR A 358 6.28 -23.67 -7.37
N SER A 359 6.36 -24.02 -8.65
CA SER A 359 5.18 -24.02 -9.53
C SER A 359 5.14 -25.26 -10.42
N ASN A 360 3.94 -25.57 -10.92
CA ASN A 360 3.79 -26.61 -11.96
C ASN A 360 4.34 -26.19 -13.34
N LEU A 361 4.75 -24.92 -13.49
CA LEU A 361 5.44 -24.38 -14.66
C LEU A 361 6.97 -24.37 -14.51
N GLY A 362 7.51 -25.00 -13.46
CA GLY A 362 8.94 -25.29 -13.31
C GLY A 362 9.72 -24.30 -12.45
N ALA A 363 9.10 -23.37 -11.75
CA ALA A 363 9.81 -22.56 -10.75
C ALA A 363 10.22 -23.43 -9.54
N ASP A 364 11.45 -23.24 -9.06
CA ASP A 364 11.97 -23.73 -7.78
C ASP A 364 12.90 -22.68 -7.20
N ILE A 365 12.34 -21.77 -6.39
CA ILE A 365 13.04 -20.63 -5.78
C ILE A 365 13.20 -20.94 -4.30
N ARG A 366 14.43 -20.91 -3.80
CA ARG A 366 14.77 -21.22 -2.40
C ARG A 366 15.38 -20.00 -1.74
N HIS A 367 14.99 -19.77 -0.48
CA HIS A 367 15.48 -18.66 0.33
C HIS A 367 16.13 -19.20 1.61
N THR A 368 17.20 -18.54 2.05
CA THR A 368 17.73 -18.70 3.41
C THR A 368 17.81 -17.35 4.09
N TYR A 369 17.66 -17.37 5.40
CA TYR A 369 17.62 -16.17 6.23
C TYR A 369 18.72 -16.21 7.27
N ASP A 370 19.20 -15.05 7.71
CA ASP A 370 20.10 -14.93 8.84
C ASP A 370 19.32 -15.03 10.17
N ARG A 371 20.05 -14.93 11.30
CA ARG A 371 19.44 -15.02 12.64
C ARG A 371 18.48 -13.86 12.96
N GLU A 372 18.61 -12.76 12.27
CA GLU A 372 17.78 -11.56 12.39
C GLU A 372 16.54 -11.62 11.49
N GLY A 373 16.39 -12.69 10.68
CA GLY A 373 15.30 -12.87 9.73
C GLY A 373 15.49 -12.14 8.40
N ASN A 374 16.70 -11.63 8.10
CA ASN A 374 16.98 -11.01 6.82
C ASN A 374 17.34 -12.05 5.76
N LEU A 375 16.88 -11.86 4.53
CA LEU A 375 17.23 -12.71 3.38
C LEU A 375 18.75 -12.75 3.20
N GLN A 376 19.34 -13.94 3.28
CA GLN A 376 20.77 -14.18 3.14
C GLN A 376 21.14 -14.73 1.77
N THR A 377 20.39 -15.73 1.27
CA THR A 377 20.56 -16.27 -0.07
C THR A 377 19.23 -16.51 -0.76
N MET A 378 19.25 -16.40 -2.08
CA MET A 378 18.16 -16.79 -2.96
C MET A 378 18.75 -17.65 -4.07
N GLN A 379 18.10 -18.78 -4.36
CA GLN A 379 18.58 -19.74 -5.36
C GLN A 379 17.43 -20.17 -6.27
N VAL A 380 17.67 -20.27 -7.57
CA VAL A 380 16.70 -20.81 -8.54
C VAL A 380 17.29 -22.05 -9.19
N GLY A 381 16.64 -23.19 -8.97
CA GLY A 381 17.18 -24.48 -9.37
C GLY A 381 18.59 -24.71 -8.80
N GLU A 382 19.50 -25.23 -9.62
CA GLU A 382 20.92 -25.45 -9.24
C GLU A 382 21.88 -24.42 -9.86
N SER A 383 21.36 -23.50 -10.67
CA SER A 383 22.18 -22.76 -11.62
C SER A 383 22.28 -21.27 -11.29
N TRP A 384 21.23 -20.63 -10.75
CA TRP A 384 21.28 -19.21 -10.40
C TRP A 384 21.19 -19.01 -8.89
N GLN A 385 22.00 -18.08 -8.37
CA GLN A 385 22.02 -17.71 -6.97
C GLN A 385 22.33 -16.22 -6.80
N ALA A 386 21.71 -15.62 -5.79
CA ALA A 386 22.11 -14.33 -5.22
C ALA A 386 22.38 -14.49 -3.72
N SER A 387 23.33 -13.72 -3.21
CA SER A 387 23.67 -13.68 -1.79
C SER A 387 23.86 -12.25 -1.32
N TRP A 388 23.44 -11.97 -0.09
CA TRP A 388 23.46 -10.64 0.53
C TRP A 388 24.43 -10.62 1.71
N ILE A 389 25.24 -9.58 1.79
CA ILE A 389 26.00 -9.19 2.97
C ILE A 389 25.40 -7.90 3.50
N ARG A 390 25.12 -7.90 4.80
CA ARG A 390 24.51 -6.77 5.50
C ARG A 390 25.44 -6.22 6.57
N ASP A 391 25.27 -4.95 6.91
CA ASP A 391 25.93 -4.37 8.08
C ASP A 391 25.24 -4.81 9.39
N ASN A 392 25.77 -4.37 10.52
CA ASN A 392 25.21 -4.71 11.83
C ASN A 392 23.83 -4.09 12.09
N THR A 393 23.36 -3.17 11.25
CA THR A 393 22.01 -2.58 11.32
C THR A 393 21.00 -3.30 10.41
N GLY A 394 21.44 -4.35 9.67
CA GLY A 394 20.62 -5.14 8.76
C GLY A 394 20.54 -4.57 7.34
N LEU A 395 21.23 -3.47 7.02
CA LEU A 395 21.21 -2.89 5.69
C LEU A 395 22.20 -3.58 4.75
N GLU A 396 21.76 -3.81 3.51
CA GLU A 396 22.59 -4.39 2.46
C GLU A 396 23.82 -3.51 2.16
N VAL A 397 25.02 -4.13 2.21
CA VAL A 397 26.28 -3.50 1.79
C VAL A 397 26.89 -4.18 0.58
N GLN A 398 26.55 -5.44 0.33
CA GLN A 398 26.97 -6.15 -0.86
C GLN A 398 25.93 -7.20 -1.28
N ARG A 399 25.73 -7.33 -2.58
CA ARG A 399 24.97 -8.42 -3.21
C ARG A 399 25.87 -9.07 -4.26
N THR A 400 25.92 -10.40 -4.30
CA THR A 400 26.66 -11.16 -5.30
C THR A 400 25.71 -12.09 -6.03
N PHE A 401 25.77 -12.10 -7.36
CA PHE A 401 24.96 -12.94 -8.23
C PHE A 401 25.83 -14.01 -8.90
N SER A 402 25.19 -15.06 -9.39
CA SER A 402 25.80 -15.99 -10.35
C SER A 402 26.42 -15.24 -11.53
N GLY A 403 27.47 -15.81 -12.16
CA GLY A 403 28.23 -15.08 -13.21
C GLY A 403 29.25 -14.09 -12.66
N GLY A 404 29.44 -14.02 -11.33
CA GLY A 404 30.45 -13.17 -10.68
C GLY A 404 30.12 -11.68 -10.67
N VAL A 405 28.85 -11.34 -10.87
CA VAL A 405 28.37 -9.96 -10.74
C VAL A 405 28.23 -9.60 -9.27
N THR A 406 28.86 -8.51 -8.85
CA THR A 406 28.85 -8.03 -7.46
C THR A 406 28.40 -6.58 -7.43
N VAL A 407 27.36 -6.30 -6.64
CA VAL A 407 26.87 -4.94 -6.32
C VAL A 407 27.36 -4.57 -4.93
N ARG A 408 27.99 -3.41 -4.78
CA ARG A 408 28.37 -2.84 -3.49
C ARG A 408 27.65 -1.53 -3.27
N THR A 409 27.16 -1.35 -2.07
CA THR A 409 26.39 -0.17 -1.66
C THR A 409 27.06 0.48 -0.46
N GLU A 410 27.41 1.74 -0.58
CA GLU A 410 27.86 2.58 0.54
C GLU A 410 26.70 3.46 0.98
N ARG A 411 26.59 3.66 2.31
CA ARG A 411 25.45 4.39 2.90
C ARG A 411 25.93 5.48 3.84
N ASP A 412 25.10 6.53 3.97
CA ASP A 412 25.30 7.56 4.99
C ASP A 412 24.80 7.10 6.37
N CYS A 413 24.93 7.99 7.36
CA CYS A 413 24.47 7.70 8.73
C CYS A 413 22.95 7.47 8.82
N PHE A 414 22.15 7.95 7.86
CA PHE A 414 20.70 7.71 7.80
C PHE A 414 20.34 6.40 7.11
N GLY A 415 21.29 5.72 6.48
CA GLY A 415 21.08 4.50 5.74
C GLY A 415 20.78 4.70 4.26
N ARG A 416 20.79 5.93 3.76
CA ARG A 416 20.56 6.25 2.35
C ARG A 416 21.79 5.86 1.53
N GLU A 417 21.59 5.34 0.32
CA GLU A 417 22.69 5.00 -0.58
C GLU A 417 23.42 6.27 -1.04
N VAL A 418 24.71 6.34 -0.79
CA VAL A 418 25.56 7.44 -1.28
C VAL A 418 26.43 6.99 -2.45
N ARG A 419 26.72 5.70 -2.56
CA ARG A 419 27.41 5.13 -3.72
C ARG A 419 26.95 3.67 -3.96
N LYS A 420 26.69 3.34 -5.21
CA LYS A 420 26.43 1.98 -5.69
C LYS A 420 27.40 1.65 -6.82
N SER A 421 28.12 0.54 -6.71
CA SER A 421 29.01 0.06 -7.76
C SER A 421 28.65 -1.36 -8.17
N VAL A 422 28.68 -1.65 -9.46
CA VAL A 422 28.43 -2.96 -10.06
C VAL A 422 29.70 -3.43 -10.76
N ARG A 423 30.20 -4.60 -10.36
CA ARG A 423 31.41 -5.21 -10.92
C ARG A 423 31.08 -6.58 -11.50
N SER A 424 31.72 -6.87 -12.64
CA SER A 424 31.69 -8.18 -13.27
C SER A 424 33.07 -8.49 -13.89
N GLY A 425 33.56 -9.69 -13.68
CA GLY A 425 34.90 -10.08 -14.14
C GLY A 425 36.04 -9.18 -13.60
N GLY A 426 35.86 -8.60 -12.40
CA GLY A 426 36.82 -7.65 -11.80
C GLY A 426 36.74 -6.22 -12.35
N ILE A 427 35.93 -5.97 -13.38
CA ILE A 427 35.78 -4.67 -14.04
C ILE A 427 34.48 -3.99 -13.53
N GLU A 428 34.57 -2.70 -13.26
CA GLU A 428 33.37 -1.91 -12.90
C GLU A 428 32.51 -1.66 -14.15
N LYS A 429 31.23 -2.09 -14.10
CA LYS A 429 30.26 -2.02 -15.20
C LYS A 429 29.18 -0.98 -14.94
N GLY A 430 29.05 -0.52 -13.69
CA GLY A 430 28.18 0.55 -13.26
C GLY A 430 28.73 1.17 -11.99
N ALA A 431 28.69 2.48 -11.88
CA ALA A 431 29.07 3.19 -10.67
C ALA A 431 28.24 4.47 -10.56
N TYR A 432 27.49 4.59 -9.47
CA TYR A 432 26.57 5.69 -9.25
C TYR A 432 26.85 6.32 -7.89
N ARG A 433 26.91 7.65 -7.84
CA ARG A 433 27.02 8.44 -6.62
C ARG A 433 25.76 9.26 -6.43
N TYR A 434 25.25 9.31 -5.20
CA TYR A 434 24.03 10.02 -4.83
C TYR A 434 24.34 11.07 -3.78
N GLN A 435 23.72 12.23 -3.91
CA GLN A 435 23.78 13.30 -2.93
C GLN A 435 22.40 13.62 -2.43
N TRP A 436 22.23 13.57 -1.11
CA TRP A 436 20.95 13.76 -0.45
C TRP A 436 20.92 15.09 0.31
N GLY A 437 19.77 15.73 0.31
CA GLY A 437 19.40 16.87 1.13
C GLY A 437 18.60 16.48 2.37
N ILE A 438 18.04 17.50 3.02
CA ILE A 438 17.05 17.34 4.09
C ILE A 438 15.76 16.71 3.51
N ALA A 439 14.92 16.14 4.39
CA ALA A 439 13.67 15.50 4.04
C ALA A 439 13.81 14.39 2.97
N ASN A 440 14.99 13.74 2.91
CA ASN A 440 15.29 12.68 1.94
C ASN A 440 15.21 13.09 0.46
N HIS A 441 15.36 14.38 0.14
CA HIS A 441 15.44 14.83 -1.24
C HIS A 441 16.73 14.33 -1.91
N LEU A 442 16.63 13.65 -3.04
CA LEU A 442 17.79 13.35 -3.89
C LEU A 442 18.17 14.62 -4.65
N LEU A 443 19.33 15.21 -4.32
CA LEU A 443 19.79 16.44 -4.96
C LEU A 443 20.55 16.17 -6.25
N SER A 444 21.32 15.08 -6.31
CA SER A 444 22.01 14.68 -7.54
C SER A 444 22.33 13.20 -7.59
N LYS A 445 22.44 12.71 -8.83
CA LYS A 445 22.93 11.38 -9.20
C LYS A 445 24.05 11.56 -10.22
N GLU A 446 25.19 10.94 -10.00
CA GLU A 446 26.32 10.92 -10.92
C GLU A 446 26.58 9.47 -11.39
N ASN A 447 26.71 9.28 -12.69
CA ASN A 447 27.28 8.05 -13.23
C ASN A 447 28.79 8.25 -13.37
N GLU A 448 29.56 7.66 -12.45
CA GLU A 448 31.03 7.84 -12.38
C GLU A 448 31.76 7.29 -13.61
N LEU A 449 31.14 6.35 -14.39
CA LEU A 449 31.77 5.78 -15.57
C LEU A 449 31.65 6.68 -16.81
N THR A 450 30.51 7.35 -16.95
CA THR A 450 30.23 8.23 -18.10
C THR A 450 30.48 9.70 -17.78
N GLY A 451 30.61 10.06 -16.50
CA GLY A 451 30.67 11.44 -16.04
C GLY A 451 29.35 12.20 -16.18
N THR A 452 28.25 11.48 -16.39
CA THR A 452 26.91 12.09 -16.49
C THR A 452 26.44 12.48 -15.10
N VAL A 453 26.06 13.73 -14.90
CA VAL A 453 25.53 14.26 -13.65
C VAL A 453 24.10 14.71 -13.87
N THR A 454 23.18 14.15 -13.07
CA THR A 454 21.78 14.56 -13.06
C THR A 454 21.48 15.27 -11.74
N ARG A 455 20.95 16.49 -11.80
CA ARG A 455 20.54 17.30 -10.65
C ARG A 455 19.04 17.41 -10.58
N TYR A 456 18.51 17.53 -9.38
CA TYR A 456 17.09 17.59 -9.09
C TYR A 456 16.76 18.81 -8.23
N ASP A 457 15.71 19.53 -8.60
CA ASP A 457 15.20 20.68 -7.87
C ASP A 457 13.80 20.37 -7.34
N TYR A 458 13.52 20.88 -6.13
CA TYR A 458 12.25 20.70 -5.42
C TYR A 458 11.61 22.05 -5.11
N ASP A 459 10.28 22.08 -5.07
CA ASP A 459 9.54 23.25 -4.60
C ASP A 459 9.26 23.18 -3.09
N ARG A 460 8.61 24.22 -2.56
CA ARG A 460 8.21 24.30 -1.15
C ARG A 460 7.06 23.40 -0.74
N PHE A 461 6.54 22.60 -1.66
CA PHE A 461 5.51 21.59 -1.42
C PHE A 461 6.07 20.16 -1.47
N ASP A 462 7.41 20.00 -1.50
CA ASP A 462 8.12 18.74 -1.70
C ASP A 462 7.89 18.08 -3.07
N PHE A 463 7.46 18.85 -4.08
CA PHE A 463 7.39 18.32 -5.42
C PHE A 463 8.74 18.38 -6.10
N LEU A 464 9.12 17.29 -6.74
CA LEU A 464 10.19 17.29 -7.73
C LEU A 464 9.74 18.10 -8.96
N ILE A 465 10.40 19.20 -9.23
CA ILE A 465 9.99 20.15 -10.29
C ILE A 465 10.89 20.20 -11.50
N ARG A 466 12.14 19.72 -11.38
CA ARG A 466 13.12 19.82 -12.46
C ARG A 466 14.19 18.74 -12.34
N GLN A 467 14.56 18.21 -13.49
CA GLN A 467 15.73 17.37 -13.71
C GLN A 467 16.65 18.09 -14.71
N GLU A 468 17.93 18.19 -14.39
CA GLU A 468 18.98 18.69 -15.27
C GLU A 468 20.06 17.64 -15.43
N THR A 469 20.24 17.13 -16.63
CA THR A 469 21.23 16.11 -16.95
C THR A 469 22.35 16.72 -17.77
N MET A 470 23.58 16.61 -17.29
CA MET A 470 24.78 17.15 -17.89
C MET A 470 25.70 16.00 -18.31
N GLN A 471 26.13 15.98 -19.59
CA GLN A 471 27.09 15.01 -20.10
C GLN A 471 28.09 15.75 -21.01
N GLY A 472 29.34 15.89 -20.55
CA GLY A 472 30.33 16.70 -21.24
C GLY A 472 29.89 18.18 -21.34
N SER A 473 29.68 18.67 -22.56
CA SER A 473 29.18 20.02 -22.85
C SER A 473 27.67 20.09 -23.08
N GLU A 474 26.99 18.95 -23.13
CA GLU A 474 25.55 18.88 -23.37
C GLU A 474 24.79 18.96 -22.04
N THR A 475 23.70 19.71 -22.05
CA THR A 475 22.78 19.84 -20.91
C THR A 475 21.35 19.65 -21.41
N ASP A 476 20.65 18.71 -20.80
CA ASP A 476 19.23 18.47 -21.03
C ASP A 476 18.44 18.82 -19.77
N VAL A 477 17.30 19.49 -19.94
CA VAL A 477 16.47 19.95 -18.81
C VAL A 477 15.03 19.48 -19.01
N ILE A 478 14.52 18.74 -18.03
CA ILE A 478 13.14 18.27 -18.00
C ILE A 478 12.43 18.95 -16.83
N TYR A 479 11.32 19.61 -17.11
CA TYR A 479 10.47 20.24 -16.09
C TYR A 479 9.28 19.35 -15.74
N ARG A 480 8.91 19.35 -14.49
CA ARG A 480 7.74 18.68 -13.92
C ARG A 480 7.02 19.65 -12.99
N MET A 481 6.51 20.72 -13.58
CA MET A 481 5.97 21.87 -12.86
C MET A 481 4.54 21.60 -12.40
N PRO A 482 4.25 21.37 -11.12
CA PRO A 482 2.89 21.22 -10.64
C PRO A 482 2.18 22.58 -10.52
N ASP A 483 0.89 22.61 -10.79
CA ASP A 483 0.03 23.69 -10.27
C ASP A 483 -0.40 23.40 -8.82
N PHE A 484 -1.31 24.18 -8.31
CA PHE A 484 -1.75 24.14 -6.91
C PHE A 484 -2.47 22.83 -6.53
N VAL A 485 -3.17 22.23 -7.49
CA VAL A 485 -3.85 20.95 -7.30
C VAL A 485 -3.02 19.77 -7.79
N GLY A 486 -1.77 20.03 -8.19
CA GLY A 486 -0.79 19.01 -8.58
C GLY A 486 -0.87 18.56 -10.02
N ASN A 487 -1.57 19.27 -10.89
CA ASN A 487 -1.51 19.03 -12.34
C ASN A 487 -0.12 19.37 -12.87
N LEU A 488 0.43 18.51 -13.72
CA LEU A 488 1.83 18.58 -14.15
C LEU A 488 1.97 19.27 -15.52
N PHE A 489 2.89 20.24 -15.59
CA PHE A 489 3.28 20.94 -16.81
C PHE A 489 4.76 20.65 -17.13
N GLU A 490 5.09 20.57 -18.43
CA GLU A 490 6.46 20.37 -18.90
C GLU A 490 7.20 21.69 -19.16
N THR A 491 6.54 22.84 -18.95
CA THR A 491 7.12 24.16 -19.08
C THR A 491 7.02 24.99 -17.80
N PRO A 492 8.01 25.84 -17.48
CA PRO A 492 7.98 26.66 -16.28
C PRO A 492 6.82 27.67 -16.22
N ASP A 493 6.32 28.12 -17.39
CA ASP A 493 5.20 29.07 -17.49
C ASP A 493 3.83 28.36 -17.39
N LYS A 494 3.80 27.03 -17.30
CA LYS A 494 2.60 26.20 -17.12
C LYS A 494 1.51 26.46 -18.15
N LYS A 495 1.89 26.62 -19.43
CA LYS A 495 0.95 26.89 -20.53
C LYS A 495 0.86 25.80 -21.58
N ASP A 496 1.71 24.80 -21.53
CA ASP A 496 1.78 23.68 -22.44
C ASP A 496 0.60 22.72 -22.34
N ARG A 497 -0.12 22.74 -21.22
CA ARG A 497 -1.24 21.83 -20.95
C ARG A 497 -2.46 22.55 -20.43
N LYS A 498 -3.66 21.97 -20.68
CA LYS A 498 -4.91 22.42 -20.07
C LYS A 498 -5.56 21.30 -19.29
N TYR A 499 -5.96 21.62 -18.07
CA TYR A 499 -6.64 20.71 -17.17
C TYR A 499 -8.07 21.15 -16.91
N GLY A 500 -8.97 20.18 -16.77
CA GLY A 500 -10.34 20.36 -16.31
C GLY A 500 -10.47 20.03 -14.83
N ALA A 501 -11.70 20.15 -14.33
CA ALA A 501 -12.04 19.86 -12.95
C ALA A 501 -11.57 18.46 -12.52
N GLY A 502 -11.05 18.36 -11.28
CA GLY A 502 -10.53 17.13 -10.72
C GLY A 502 -9.20 16.65 -11.32
N GLY A 503 -8.49 17.49 -12.08
CA GLY A 503 -7.16 17.17 -12.62
C GLY A 503 -7.16 16.40 -13.93
N LYS A 504 -8.26 16.35 -14.68
CA LYS A 504 -8.35 15.73 -16.01
C LYS A 504 -7.50 16.52 -17.01
N LEU A 505 -6.50 15.92 -17.62
CA LEU A 505 -5.78 16.54 -18.74
C LEU A 505 -6.66 16.58 -19.97
N LEU A 506 -7.02 17.79 -20.44
CA LEU A 506 -7.89 18.00 -21.60
C LEU A 506 -7.12 18.23 -22.89
N GLU A 507 -5.95 18.84 -22.79
CA GLU A 507 -5.16 19.25 -23.96
C GLU A 507 -3.68 19.37 -23.58
N ASP A 508 -2.82 18.88 -24.46
CA ASP A 508 -1.38 19.14 -24.47
C ASP A 508 -0.94 19.66 -25.88
N PRO A 509 0.35 19.92 -26.14
CA PRO A 509 0.79 20.39 -27.46
C PRO A 509 0.36 19.51 -28.63
N ASP A 510 0.28 18.19 -28.46
CA ASP A 510 0.10 17.21 -29.53
C ASP A 510 -1.30 16.60 -29.57
N CYS A 511 -2.05 16.59 -28.47
CA CYS A 511 -3.28 15.82 -28.32
C CYS A 511 -4.41 16.59 -27.62
N PHE A 512 -5.65 16.17 -27.92
CA PHE A 512 -6.84 16.37 -27.10
C PHE A 512 -7.21 15.08 -26.37
N TYR A 513 -7.76 15.19 -25.16
CA TYR A 513 -8.11 14.08 -24.29
C TYR A 513 -9.59 14.07 -23.97
N HIS A 514 -10.27 12.97 -24.27
CA HIS A 514 -11.70 12.79 -24.05
C HIS A 514 -11.92 11.74 -22.98
N TYR A 515 -12.83 12.01 -22.05
CA TYR A 515 -13.12 11.15 -20.90
C TYR A 515 -14.57 10.68 -20.92
N ASP A 516 -14.83 9.51 -20.34
CA ASP A 516 -16.17 9.01 -20.09
C ASP A 516 -16.80 9.69 -18.86
N ASP A 517 -18.07 9.33 -18.58
CA ASP A 517 -18.82 9.86 -17.44
C ASP A 517 -18.24 9.43 -16.08
N GLU A 518 -17.34 8.47 -16.02
CA GLU A 518 -16.64 8.03 -14.79
C GLU A 518 -15.25 8.68 -14.62
N GLY A 519 -14.80 9.43 -15.62
CA GLY A 519 -13.49 10.09 -15.61
C GLY A 519 -12.36 9.24 -16.16
N ASN A 520 -12.65 8.13 -16.85
CA ASN A 520 -11.63 7.34 -17.54
C ASN A 520 -11.34 7.93 -18.91
N LEU A 521 -10.06 7.95 -19.30
CA LEU A 521 -9.66 8.37 -20.64
C LEU A 521 -10.21 7.39 -21.68
N ILE A 522 -10.99 7.89 -22.65
CA ILE A 522 -11.57 7.06 -23.72
C ILE A 522 -10.98 7.36 -25.09
N PHE A 523 -10.42 8.57 -25.32
CA PHE A 523 -9.77 8.89 -26.59
C PHE A 523 -8.67 9.95 -26.38
N ARG A 524 -7.46 9.65 -26.84
CA ARG A 524 -6.33 10.58 -27.00
C ARG A 524 -6.24 10.94 -28.47
N GLU A 525 -6.82 12.08 -28.87
CA GLU A 525 -6.93 12.53 -30.26
C GLU A 525 -5.71 13.34 -30.68
N PHE A 526 -5.06 13.00 -31.76
CA PHE A 526 -3.96 13.79 -32.33
C PHE A 526 -4.46 15.10 -32.93
N LYS A 527 -3.76 16.19 -32.66
CA LYS A 527 -4.04 17.52 -33.25
C LYS A 527 -3.61 17.57 -34.72
N GLN A 528 -2.55 16.87 -35.07
CA GLN A 528 -2.02 16.80 -36.43
C GLN A 528 -2.27 15.43 -37.06
N LEU A 529 -2.55 15.42 -38.36
CA LEU A 529 -2.69 14.18 -39.12
C LEU A 529 -1.39 13.41 -39.13
N GLN A 530 -1.44 12.13 -38.80
CA GLN A 530 -0.30 11.21 -38.98
C GLN A 530 -0.31 10.62 -40.39
N GLU A 531 0.87 10.42 -40.96
CA GLU A 531 1.02 9.81 -42.29
C GLU A 531 0.48 8.38 -42.29
N THR A 532 0.67 7.65 -41.21
CA THR A 532 0.15 6.30 -41.04
C THR A 532 -0.85 6.27 -39.91
N GLY A 533 -2.02 5.68 -40.13
CA GLY A 533 -3.03 5.53 -39.08
C GLY A 533 -4.45 5.52 -39.62
N VAL A 534 -5.36 5.08 -38.76
CA VAL A 534 -6.78 5.00 -39.09
C VAL A 534 -7.49 6.24 -38.60
N LYS A 535 -8.27 6.85 -39.49
CA LYS A 535 -9.18 7.91 -39.13
C LYS A 535 -10.53 7.32 -38.73
N PHE A 536 -10.91 7.54 -37.49
CA PHE A 536 -12.22 7.09 -37.00
C PHE A 536 -13.35 7.95 -37.61
N ASP A 537 -14.48 7.31 -37.92
CA ASP A 537 -15.65 8.04 -38.39
C ASP A 537 -16.23 8.91 -37.28
N ARG A 538 -16.18 10.23 -37.45
CA ARG A 538 -16.59 11.21 -36.43
C ARG A 538 -18.06 11.08 -36.03
N LYS A 539 -18.96 10.77 -36.96
CA LYS A 539 -20.40 10.61 -36.66
C LYS A 539 -20.64 9.35 -35.84
N ARG A 540 -19.88 8.29 -36.15
CA ARG A 540 -19.93 7.03 -35.39
C ARG A 540 -19.33 7.21 -33.99
N MET A 541 -18.21 7.90 -33.85
CA MET A 541 -17.60 8.24 -32.55
C MET A 541 -18.57 9.04 -31.65
N GLU A 542 -19.23 10.05 -32.21
CA GLU A 542 -20.22 10.85 -31.47
C GLU A 542 -21.46 10.03 -31.11
N LYS A 543 -22.01 9.23 -32.04
CA LYS A 543 -23.23 8.44 -31.82
C LYS A 543 -23.05 7.27 -30.88
N GLU A 544 -21.95 6.51 -31.04
CA GLU A 544 -21.75 5.24 -30.33
C GLU A 544 -20.94 5.39 -29.03
N ARG A 545 -20.12 6.45 -28.94
CA ARG A 545 -19.18 6.65 -27.82
C ARG A 545 -19.30 8.00 -27.12
N GLY A 546 -20.19 8.89 -27.63
CA GLY A 546 -20.32 10.25 -27.10
C GLY A 546 -19.08 11.14 -27.34
N ILE A 547 -18.14 10.72 -28.18
CA ILE A 547 -16.89 11.44 -28.42
C ILE A 547 -17.04 12.40 -29.60
N ARG A 548 -17.06 13.70 -29.32
CA ARG A 548 -16.98 14.73 -30.34
C ARG A 548 -15.53 15.06 -30.66
N CYS A 549 -15.04 14.56 -31.80
CA CYS A 549 -13.68 14.82 -32.25
C CYS A 549 -13.43 16.33 -32.46
N LEU A 550 -12.33 16.84 -31.93
CA LEU A 550 -11.94 18.24 -31.96
C LEU A 550 -10.94 18.57 -33.08
N ALA A 551 -10.17 17.57 -33.55
CA ALA A 551 -9.12 17.75 -34.55
C ALA A 551 -9.18 16.72 -35.67
N THR A 552 -8.30 15.72 -35.64
CA THR A 552 -8.09 14.81 -36.76
C THR A 552 -9.04 13.63 -36.81
N GLY A 553 -9.57 13.20 -35.66
CA GLY A 553 -10.26 11.94 -35.47
C GLY A 553 -9.32 10.73 -35.55
N MET A 554 -8.01 10.94 -35.42
CA MET A 554 -6.98 9.88 -35.31
C MET A 554 -6.40 9.90 -33.91
N GLY A 555 -6.01 8.74 -33.39
CA GLY A 555 -5.40 8.65 -32.05
C GLY A 555 -5.57 7.31 -31.41
N TRP A 556 -5.44 7.28 -30.09
CA TRP A 556 -5.55 6.11 -29.24
C TRP A 556 -6.94 6.06 -28.61
N LEU A 557 -7.69 4.96 -28.81
CA LEU A 557 -9.00 4.76 -28.22
C LEU A 557 -8.91 3.72 -27.09
N TYR A 558 -9.56 4.00 -25.97
CA TYR A 558 -9.54 3.16 -24.77
C TYR A 558 -10.95 2.67 -24.44
N GLU A 559 -11.09 1.41 -24.08
CA GLU A 559 -12.33 0.80 -23.64
C GLU A 559 -12.13 0.20 -22.25
N TRP A 560 -13.09 0.45 -21.36
CA TRP A 560 -13.03 0.07 -19.96
C TRP A 560 -14.06 -1.00 -19.64
N SER A 561 -13.71 -1.94 -18.76
CA SER A 561 -14.66 -2.90 -18.18
C SER A 561 -15.57 -2.21 -17.18
N SER A 562 -16.66 -2.85 -16.85
CA SER A 562 -17.63 -2.36 -15.86
C SER A 562 -17.03 -2.16 -14.45
N ASN A 563 -16.03 -2.95 -14.09
CA ASN A 563 -15.27 -2.85 -12.83
C ASN A 563 -14.16 -1.78 -12.85
N GLY A 564 -14.05 -0.98 -13.94
CA GLY A 564 -13.08 0.10 -14.05
C GLY A 564 -11.68 -0.30 -14.54
N MET A 565 -11.46 -1.59 -14.89
CA MET A 565 -10.20 -2.04 -15.46
C MET A 565 -10.13 -1.74 -16.97
N LEU A 566 -8.93 -1.43 -17.49
CA LEU A 566 -8.71 -1.19 -18.91
C LEU A 566 -8.88 -2.49 -19.71
N LYS A 567 -9.92 -2.55 -20.55
CA LYS A 567 -10.29 -3.75 -21.32
C LYS A 567 -9.57 -3.84 -22.65
N LYS A 568 -9.47 -2.71 -23.35
CA LYS A 568 -8.95 -2.66 -24.71
C LYS A 568 -8.35 -1.30 -25.02
N VAL A 569 -7.27 -1.31 -25.81
CA VAL A 569 -6.70 -0.12 -26.44
C VAL A 569 -6.70 -0.34 -27.94
N ILE A 570 -7.31 0.57 -28.71
CA ILE A 570 -7.20 0.59 -30.16
C ILE A 570 -6.11 1.59 -30.52
N ARG A 571 -5.07 1.09 -31.13
CA ARG A 571 -3.88 1.85 -31.56
C ARG A 571 -4.21 2.79 -32.70
N PRO A 572 -3.36 3.80 -32.99
CA PRO A 572 -3.53 4.67 -34.16
C PRO A 572 -3.55 3.92 -35.49
N ASP A 573 -2.89 2.75 -35.58
CA ASP A 573 -2.91 1.86 -36.76
C ASP A 573 -4.19 1.01 -36.85
N GLY A 574 -5.15 1.17 -35.96
CA GLY A 574 -6.43 0.47 -35.87
C GLY A 574 -6.35 -0.92 -35.22
N ARG A 575 -5.18 -1.38 -34.81
CA ARG A 575 -5.01 -2.70 -34.18
C ARG A 575 -5.41 -2.66 -32.73
N PRO A 576 -6.22 -3.60 -32.25
CA PRO A 576 -6.58 -3.70 -30.85
C PRO A 576 -5.49 -4.40 -30.03
N VAL A 577 -5.32 -3.94 -28.78
CA VAL A 577 -4.66 -4.64 -27.68
C VAL A 577 -5.71 -4.90 -26.62
N GLU A 578 -5.95 -6.15 -26.26
CA GLU A 578 -6.98 -6.53 -25.28
C GLU A 578 -6.35 -7.11 -24.02
N PHE A 579 -6.98 -6.84 -22.88
CA PHE A 579 -6.50 -7.28 -21.57
C PHE A 579 -7.57 -8.09 -20.83
N ARG A 580 -7.13 -9.05 -20.02
CA ARG A 580 -7.99 -9.86 -19.15
C ARG A 580 -7.46 -9.86 -17.74
N TYR A 581 -8.37 -9.99 -16.76
CA TYR A 581 -8.05 -9.87 -15.33
C TYR A 581 -8.79 -10.93 -14.53
N ASP A 582 -8.15 -11.47 -13.49
CA ASP A 582 -8.79 -12.35 -12.52
C ASP A 582 -9.71 -11.56 -11.55
N ALA A 583 -10.41 -12.28 -10.68
CA ALA A 583 -11.33 -11.70 -9.70
C ALA A 583 -10.63 -10.78 -8.65
N LEU A 584 -9.31 -10.86 -8.53
CA LEU A 584 -8.52 -9.95 -7.69
C LEU A 584 -7.94 -8.76 -8.48
N GLY A 585 -8.31 -8.61 -9.78
CA GLY A 585 -7.85 -7.53 -10.65
C GLY A 585 -6.40 -7.68 -11.13
N ARG A 586 -5.77 -8.87 -11.02
CA ARG A 586 -4.45 -9.14 -11.59
C ARG A 586 -4.59 -9.44 -13.07
N ARG A 587 -3.72 -8.86 -13.88
CA ARG A 587 -3.74 -9.08 -15.34
C ARG A 587 -3.28 -10.50 -15.68
N THR A 588 -4.17 -11.30 -16.28
CA THR A 588 -3.91 -12.69 -16.65
C THR A 588 -3.47 -12.85 -18.09
N ALA A 589 -3.97 -11.97 -18.99
CA ALA A 589 -3.61 -12.03 -20.41
C ALA A 589 -3.58 -10.66 -21.09
N LYS A 590 -2.75 -10.58 -22.15
CA LYS A 590 -2.72 -9.52 -23.16
C LYS A 590 -2.79 -10.16 -24.53
N LEU A 591 -3.74 -9.69 -25.37
CA LEU A 591 -3.91 -10.16 -26.74
C LEU A 591 -3.53 -9.03 -27.71
N TYR A 592 -2.56 -9.27 -28.56
CA TYR A 592 -2.14 -8.33 -29.59
C TYR A 592 -1.71 -9.04 -30.86
N PHE A 593 -2.29 -8.67 -31.99
CA PHE A 593 -1.95 -9.17 -33.32
C PHE A 593 -1.88 -10.71 -33.40
N GLY A 594 -2.88 -11.40 -32.83
CA GLY A 594 -2.95 -12.87 -32.81
C GLY A 594 -1.97 -13.56 -31.87
N LYS A 595 -1.22 -12.79 -31.06
CA LYS A 595 -0.38 -13.29 -29.98
C LYS A 595 -1.07 -13.05 -28.65
N VAL A 596 -1.09 -14.06 -27.80
CA VAL A 596 -1.47 -13.97 -26.38
C VAL A 596 -0.18 -13.94 -25.57
N THR A 597 -0.10 -13.02 -24.62
CA THR A 597 0.89 -13.04 -23.53
C THR A 597 0.13 -13.38 -22.24
N ARG A 598 0.58 -14.41 -21.52
CA ARG A 598 0.00 -14.90 -20.27
C ARG A 598 0.89 -14.58 -19.09
N TRP A 599 0.26 -14.39 -17.93
CA TRP A 599 0.93 -14.25 -16.63
C TRP A 599 0.31 -15.18 -15.60
N VAL A 600 1.17 -15.78 -14.76
CA VAL A 600 0.83 -16.46 -13.50
C VAL A 600 1.48 -15.69 -12.38
N TRP A 601 0.75 -15.53 -11.27
CA TRP A 601 1.13 -14.65 -10.18
C TRP A 601 1.57 -15.41 -8.94
N ASP A 602 2.55 -14.88 -8.22
CA ASP A 602 2.89 -15.20 -6.85
C ASP A 602 2.44 -14.04 -5.95
N GLY A 603 1.21 -14.15 -5.40
CA GLY A 603 0.59 -13.02 -4.72
C GLY A 603 0.38 -11.82 -5.65
N ASN A 604 1.20 -10.76 -5.49
CA ASN A 604 1.06 -9.52 -6.26
C ASN A 604 2.15 -9.31 -7.32
N VAL A 605 3.07 -10.25 -7.51
CA VAL A 605 4.12 -10.18 -8.53
C VAL A 605 3.94 -11.29 -9.58
N PRO A 606 4.21 -11.05 -10.86
CA PRO A 606 4.14 -12.08 -11.89
C PRO A 606 5.34 -13.02 -11.74
N ILE A 607 5.10 -14.31 -11.45
CA ILE A 607 6.18 -15.30 -11.37
C ILE A 607 6.49 -15.90 -12.73
N HIS A 608 5.48 -16.09 -13.60
CA HIS A 608 5.65 -16.60 -14.95
C HIS A 608 5.01 -15.71 -15.98
N GLU A 609 5.66 -15.68 -17.15
CA GLU A 609 5.21 -15.00 -18.36
C GLU A 609 5.60 -15.84 -19.57
N TRP A 610 4.67 -16.00 -20.53
CA TRP A 610 4.97 -16.60 -21.82
C TRP A 610 4.04 -16.07 -22.90
N GLY A 611 4.41 -16.30 -24.16
CA GLY A 611 3.62 -15.85 -25.30
C GLY A 611 3.40 -16.95 -26.34
N TYR A 612 2.17 -17.06 -26.84
CA TYR A 612 1.82 -17.99 -27.91
C TYR A 612 0.91 -17.34 -28.95
N LYS A 613 0.83 -17.96 -30.16
CA LYS A 613 -0.12 -17.53 -31.19
C LYS A 613 -1.47 -18.24 -31.00
N VAL A 614 -2.58 -17.52 -31.17
CA VAL A 614 -3.93 -18.08 -31.06
C VAL A 614 -4.11 -19.29 -31.97
N THR A 615 -3.47 -19.31 -33.15
CA THR A 615 -3.52 -20.45 -34.09
C THR A 615 -2.85 -21.74 -33.57
N ASN A 616 -2.08 -21.64 -32.47
CA ASN A 616 -1.39 -22.78 -31.86
C ASN A 616 -2.17 -23.43 -30.72
N MET A 617 -3.37 -22.92 -30.43
CA MET A 617 -4.25 -23.55 -29.43
C MET A 617 -4.73 -24.90 -29.99
N GLN A 618 -4.46 -26.00 -29.28
CA GLN A 618 -4.93 -27.33 -29.66
C GLN A 618 -6.37 -27.51 -29.18
N PRO A 619 -7.26 -28.08 -30.00
CA PRO A 619 -8.59 -28.50 -29.53
C PRO A 619 -8.41 -29.53 -28.42
N ASP A 620 -9.18 -29.41 -27.35
CA ASP A 620 -9.20 -30.44 -26.31
C ASP A 620 -9.89 -31.69 -26.82
N GLU A 621 -9.47 -32.87 -26.38
CA GLU A 621 -10.02 -34.15 -26.79
C GLU A 621 -11.48 -34.33 -26.31
N GLU A 622 -11.90 -33.55 -25.32
CA GLU A 622 -13.29 -33.45 -24.89
C GLU A 622 -13.98 -32.25 -25.55
N GLU A 623 -14.99 -32.49 -26.39
CA GLU A 623 -15.77 -31.46 -27.13
C GLU A 623 -16.35 -30.31 -26.28
N SER A 624 -16.22 -30.35 -24.95
CA SER A 624 -16.77 -29.36 -24.00
C SER A 624 -15.73 -28.55 -23.21
N ALA A 625 -14.42 -28.85 -23.33
CA ALA A 625 -13.36 -28.13 -22.61
C ALA A 625 -12.74 -27.01 -23.46
N PRO A 626 -12.31 -25.87 -22.86
CA PRO A 626 -11.62 -24.84 -23.62
C PRO A 626 -10.29 -25.39 -24.20
N PRO A 627 -9.85 -24.89 -25.39
CA PRO A 627 -8.61 -25.34 -26.02
C PRO A 627 -7.43 -25.19 -25.07
N LYS A 628 -6.57 -26.20 -24.99
CA LYS A 628 -5.38 -26.18 -24.14
C LYS A 628 -4.37 -25.16 -24.67
N GLU A 629 -3.92 -24.29 -23.79
CA GLU A 629 -2.94 -23.24 -24.09
C GLU A 629 -1.52 -23.85 -24.19
N PRO A 630 -0.73 -23.48 -25.22
CA PRO A 630 0.68 -23.85 -25.25
C PRO A 630 1.45 -23.18 -24.10
N THR A 631 2.30 -23.97 -23.43
CA THR A 631 3.17 -23.49 -22.33
C THR A 631 4.63 -23.67 -22.71
N GLU A 632 5.06 -22.95 -23.76
CA GLU A 632 6.43 -22.97 -24.29
C GLU A 632 7.11 -21.64 -24.01
N ASP A 633 8.45 -21.63 -23.98
CA ASP A 633 9.28 -20.41 -23.83
C ASP A 633 8.93 -19.58 -22.58
N ILE A 634 8.67 -20.27 -21.46
CA ILE A 634 8.26 -19.63 -20.22
C ILE A 634 9.40 -18.81 -19.63
N THR A 635 9.14 -17.54 -19.41
CA THR A 635 9.98 -16.67 -18.57
C THR A 635 9.55 -16.80 -17.11
N THR A 636 10.47 -17.16 -16.23
CA THR A 636 10.28 -17.09 -14.78
C THR A 636 10.95 -15.82 -14.25
N TRP A 637 10.14 -14.95 -13.66
CA TRP A 637 10.61 -13.74 -12.98
C TRP A 637 10.80 -14.04 -11.50
N VAL A 638 11.90 -13.56 -10.95
CA VAL A 638 12.25 -13.73 -9.54
C VAL A 638 12.30 -12.37 -8.89
N PHE A 639 11.52 -12.19 -7.84
CA PHE A 639 11.46 -10.95 -7.09
C PHE A 639 12.11 -11.11 -5.71
N GLU A 640 12.63 -10.05 -5.17
CA GLU A 640 13.08 -10.01 -3.79
C GLU A 640 11.87 -10.23 -2.87
N ALA A 641 12.01 -11.16 -1.90
CA ALA A 641 10.90 -11.63 -1.09
C ALA A 641 10.11 -10.47 -0.44
N GLY A 642 8.79 -10.46 -0.66
CA GLY A 642 7.88 -9.43 -0.12
C GLY A 642 7.99 -8.06 -0.78
N THR A 643 8.66 -7.94 -1.94
CA THR A 643 8.81 -6.67 -2.67
C THR A 643 8.39 -6.80 -4.13
N PHE A 644 8.35 -5.68 -4.86
CA PHE A 644 8.18 -5.63 -6.31
C PHE A 644 9.51 -5.46 -7.07
N VAL A 645 10.64 -5.72 -6.42
CA VAL A 645 11.97 -5.56 -7.00
C VAL A 645 12.37 -6.83 -7.75
N PRO A 646 12.45 -6.83 -9.08
CA PRO A 646 12.90 -7.98 -9.84
C PRO A 646 14.41 -8.21 -9.63
N THR A 647 14.79 -9.45 -9.37
CA THR A 647 16.17 -9.84 -9.03
C THR A 647 16.77 -10.76 -10.09
N ALA A 648 15.95 -11.58 -10.74
CA ALA A 648 16.39 -12.44 -11.84
C ALA A 648 15.30 -12.70 -12.87
N LYS A 649 15.75 -13.08 -14.09
CA LYS A 649 14.96 -13.61 -15.19
C LYS A 649 15.56 -14.96 -15.59
N ILE A 650 14.72 -15.98 -15.64
CA ILE A 650 15.11 -17.31 -16.15
C ILE A 650 14.25 -17.59 -17.38
N GLN A 651 14.87 -17.87 -18.51
CA GLN A 651 14.18 -18.15 -19.77
C GLN A 651 14.98 -19.10 -20.64
N ASP A 652 14.39 -20.18 -21.14
CA ASP A 652 15.04 -21.16 -22.03
C ASP A 652 16.37 -21.72 -21.50
N GLY A 653 16.42 -21.95 -20.17
CA GLY A 653 17.63 -22.41 -19.48
C GLY A 653 18.70 -21.33 -19.29
N LYS A 654 18.53 -20.14 -19.87
CA LYS A 654 19.39 -18.97 -19.66
C LYS A 654 18.97 -18.20 -18.41
N GLN A 655 19.94 -17.60 -17.77
CA GLN A 655 19.74 -16.89 -16.51
C GLN A 655 20.29 -15.48 -16.61
N TYR A 656 19.51 -14.56 -16.10
CA TYR A 656 19.89 -13.15 -16.08
C TYR A 656 19.71 -12.60 -14.68
N SER A 657 20.74 -11.92 -14.18
CA SER A 657 20.71 -11.19 -12.92
C SER A 657 20.29 -9.75 -13.18
N ILE A 658 19.34 -9.24 -12.40
CA ILE A 658 18.81 -7.89 -12.54
C ILE A 658 19.36 -7.03 -11.40
N VAL A 659 19.96 -5.91 -11.76
CA VAL A 659 20.43 -4.90 -10.80
C VAL A 659 19.47 -3.71 -10.84
N SER A 660 18.98 -3.34 -9.67
CA SER A 660 18.07 -2.20 -9.49
C SER A 660 18.77 -1.03 -8.80
N ASP A 661 18.21 0.17 -8.96
CA ASP A 661 18.62 1.34 -8.20
C ASP A 661 18.17 1.27 -6.72
N TYR A 662 18.34 2.36 -5.97
CA TYR A 662 18.01 2.43 -4.55
C TYR A 662 16.50 2.37 -4.27
N LEU A 663 15.64 2.64 -5.26
CA LEU A 663 14.18 2.49 -5.18
C LEU A 663 13.66 1.18 -5.75
N GLY A 664 14.54 0.26 -6.19
CA GLY A 664 14.15 -1.01 -6.77
C GLY A 664 13.79 -0.96 -8.25
N THR A 665 14.03 0.16 -8.94
CA THR A 665 13.86 0.28 -10.40
C THR A 665 15.00 -0.45 -11.12
N PRO A 666 14.74 -1.40 -12.04
CA PRO A 666 15.77 -2.08 -12.81
C PRO A 666 16.59 -1.09 -13.64
N ILE A 667 17.93 -1.19 -13.55
CA ILE A 667 18.86 -0.36 -14.31
C ILE A 667 19.77 -1.16 -15.22
N GLN A 668 20.12 -2.39 -14.85
CA GLN A 668 21.03 -3.25 -15.64
C GLN A 668 20.63 -4.71 -15.51
N MET A 669 20.92 -5.49 -16.57
CA MET A 669 20.77 -6.94 -16.57
C MET A 669 22.05 -7.59 -17.09
N TYR A 670 22.42 -8.72 -16.48
CA TYR A 670 23.63 -9.48 -16.77
C TYR A 670 23.30 -10.94 -17.04
N ASP A 671 23.96 -11.55 -18.05
CA ASP A 671 23.85 -12.96 -18.36
C ASP A 671 24.60 -13.84 -17.34
N GLU A 672 24.56 -15.14 -17.53
CA GLU A 672 25.24 -16.16 -16.73
C GLU A 672 26.78 -16.09 -16.73
N LEU A 673 27.36 -15.39 -17.71
CA LEU A 673 28.80 -15.14 -17.83
C LEU A 673 29.21 -13.79 -17.24
N GLY A 674 28.23 -13.01 -16.78
CA GLY A 674 28.44 -11.66 -16.24
C GLY A 674 28.58 -10.57 -17.30
N ASN A 675 28.17 -10.83 -18.56
CA ASN A 675 28.11 -9.78 -19.58
C ASN A 675 26.85 -8.94 -19.39
N LYS A 676 26.97 -7.61 -19.46
CA LYS A 676 25.84 -6.71 -19.44
C LYS A 676 25.05 -6.85 -20.75
N THR A 677 23.78 -7.26 -20.67
CA THR A 677 22.88 -7.50 -21.81
C THR A 677 21.81 -6.45 -21.98
N TRP A 678 21.54 -5.67 -20.91
CA TRP A 678 20.51 -4.65 -20.88
C TRP A 678 20.90 -3.54 -19.92
N ASP A 679 20.62 -2.29 -20.29
CA ASP A 679 20.86 -1.09 -19.48
C ASP A 679 19.77 -0.07 -19.81
N CYS A 680 19.13 0.52 -18.82
CA CYS A 680 18.03 1.45 -19.01
C CYS A 680 18.05 2.58 -18.00
N THR A 681 17.86 3.79 -18.49
CA THR A 681 17.73 5.01 -17.65
C THR A 681 16.37 5.64 -17.90
N LEU A 682 15.70 6.02 -16.82
CA LEU A 682 14.42 6.74 -16.85
C LEU A 682 14.61 8.21 -16.48
N ASP A 683 13.75 9.07 -17.02
CA ASP A 683 13.56 10.45 -16.54
C ASP A 683 12.61 10.52 -15.35
N ILE A 684 12.34 11.75 -14.88
CA ILE A 684 11.42 12.01 -13.76
C ILE A 684 9.93 11.74 -14.07
N TYR A 685 9.59 11.41 -15.31
CA TYR A 685 8.27 10.94 -15.75
C TYR A 685 8.24 9.42 -15.89
N GLY A 686 9.37 8.74 -15.75
CA GLY A 686 9.51 7.30 -16.03
C GLY A 686 9.63 6.96 -17.52
N LYS A 687 9.86 7.96 -18.39
CA LYS A 687 10.20 7.71 -19.80
C LYS A 687 11.62 7.18 -19.90
N VAL A 688 11.83 6.25 -20.83
CA VAL A 688 13.18 5.77 -21.15
C VAL A 688 13.93 6.87 -21.90
N THR A 689 15.06 7.30 -21.33
CA THR A 689 15.96 8.32 -21.93
C THR A 689 17.20 7.72 -22.53
N ASN A 690 17.69 6.60 -21.98
CA ASN A 690 18.82 5.87 -22.53
C ASN A 690 18.56 4.38 -22.43
N PHE A 691 18.98 3.65 -23.46
CA PHE A 691 18.77 2.21 -23.55
C PHE A 691 19.92 1.55 -24.33
N GLU A 692 20.47 0.48 -23.75
CA GLU A 692 21.39 -0.45 -24.42
C GLU A 692 20.83 -1.88 -24.27
N GLY A 693 20.71 -2.63 -25.35
CA GLY A 693 20.22 -4.01 -25.34
C GLY A 693 19.52 -4.37 -26.63
N SER A 694 18.95 -5.58 -26.69
CA SER A 694 18.21 -6.07 -27.86
C SER A 694 16.78 -5.52 -27.90
N SER A 695 16.11 -5.43 -26.76
CA SER A 695 14.74 -4.94 -26.61
C SER A 695 14.49 -4.42 -25.19
N LEU A 696 13.68 -3.37 -25.06
CA LEU A 696 13.17 -2.89 -23.77
C LEU A 696 12.34 -3.96 -23.04
N ASN A 697 11.70 -4.86 -23.77
CA ASN A 697 10.89 -5.96 -23.26
C ASN A 697 11.74 -7.10 -22.62
N GLU A 698 13.06 -7.09 -22.76
CA GLU A 698 13.92 -8.02 -22.01
C GLU A 698 13.75 -7.83 -20.48
N CYS A 699 13.51 -6.60 -20.05
CA CYS A 699 13.08 -6.28 -18.69
C CYS A 699 11.96 -5.23 -18.75
N PRO A 700 10.68 -5.64 -18.67
CA PRO A 700 9.54 -4.74 -18.87
C PRO A 700 9.21 -3.92 -17.61
N PHE A 701 9.85 -4.19 -16.47
CA PHE A 701 9.59 -3.50 -15.22
C PHE A 701 10.16 -2.07 -15.22
N ARG A 702 9.42 -1.13 -14.59
CA ARG A 702 9.79 0.27 -14.43
C ARG A 702 9.85 0.61 -12.94
N TYR A 703 9.18 1.68 -12.47
CA TYR A 703 9.01 1.86 -11.02
C TYR A 703 8.34 0.62 -10.42
N GLN A 704 8.58 0.34 -9.13
CA GLN A 704 8.02 -0.84 -8.49
C GLN A 704 6.50 -0.94 -8.72
N GLY A 705 6.03 -2.13 -9.07
CA GLY A 705 4.64 -2.41 -9.45
C GLY A 705 4.29 -2.11 -10.92
N GLN A 706 5.17 -1.45 -11.69
CA GLN A 706 4.91 -1.08 -13.07
C GLN A 706 5.49 -2.09 -14.08
N TYR A 707 4.66 -2.47 -15.05
CA TYR A 707 5.01 -3.29 -16.19
C TYR A 707 4.73 -2.51 -17.48
N ALA A 708 5.75 -2.24 -18.30
CA ALA A 708 5.64 -1.47 -19.54
C ALA A 708 5.06 -2.30 -20.68
N ASP A 709 4.04 -1.77 -21.35
CA ASP A 709 3.46 -2.32 -22.57
C ASP A 709 3.84 -1.45 -23.77
N GLU A 710 4.83 -1.87 -24.54
CA GLU A 710 5.27 -1.12 -25.74
C GLU A 710 4.14 -0.90 -26.76
N GLU A 711 3.21 -1.85 -26.84
CA GLU A 711 2.10 -1.79 -27.80
C GLU A 711 1.12 -0.65 -27.49
N THR A 712 1.04 -0.21 -26.21
CA THR A 712 0.09 0.84 -25.78
C THR A 712 0.75 2.12 -25.30
N GLU A 713 2.07 2.13 -25.14
CA GLU A 713 2.85 3.22 -24.52
C GLU A 713 2.44 3.50 -23.06
N LEU A 714 1.81 2.53 -22.39
CA LEU A 714 1.35 2.63 -21.00
C LEU A 714 2.11 1.65 -20.12
N TYR A 715 2.14 1.95 -18.83
CA TYR A 715 2.63 1.03 -17.80
C TYR A 715 1.47 0.50 -16.98
N TYR A 716 1.27 -0.81 -17.00
CA TYR A 716 0.32 -1.48 -16.13
C TYR A 716 0.81 -1.38 -14.68
N ASN A 717 0.03 -0.79 -13.81
CA ASN A 717 0.32 -0.64 -12.39
C ASN A 717 -0.85 -1.18 -11.56
N ARG A 718 -1.04 -2.48 -11.59
CA ARG A 718 -2.07 -3.25 -10.89
C ARG A 718 -3.50 -2.75 -11.19
N PHE A 719 -4.03 -1.78 -10.48
CA PHE A 719 -5.39 -1.27 -10.62
C PHE A 719 -5.54 -0.10 -11.58
N ARG A 720 -4.44 0.50 -12.01
CA ARG A 720 -4.43 1.63 -12.95
C ARG A 720 -3.37 1.46 -14.05
N TYR A 721 -3.48 2.29 -15.08
CA TYR A 721 -2.48 2.40 -16.13
C TYR A 721 -1.82 3.77 -16.08
N TYR A 722 -0.52 3.76 -15.94
CA TYR A 722 0.31 4.95 -15.90
C TYR A 722 0.76 5.34 -17.31
N SER A 723 0.69 6.64 -17.62
CA SER A 723 1.21 7.23 -18.86
C SER A 723 2.48 8.03 -18.57
N PRO A 724 3.66 7.57 -18.99
CA PRO A 724 4.90 8.33 -18.81
C PRO A 724 4.90 9.64 -19.61
N GLN A 725 4.11 9.76 -20.69
CA GLN A 725 3.93 11.01 -21.45
C GLN A 725 3.18 12.07 -20.64
N LYS A 726 2.26 11.66 -19.77
CA LYS A 726 1.48 12.56 -18.91
C LYS A 726 2.16 12.79 -17.55
N GLY A 727 2.87 11.79 -17.04
CA GLY A 727 3.35 11.74 -15.66
C GLY A 727 2.27 11.36 -14.65
N GLY A 728 1.22 10.64 -15.09
CA GLY A 728 0.10 10.27 -14.24
C GLY A 728 -0.77 9.16 -14.86
N TYR A 729 -1.81 8.78 -14.13
CA TYR A 729 -2.74 7.73 -14.53
C TYR A 729 -3.75 8.20 -15.60
N ILE A 730 -4.23 7.26 -16.42
CA ILE A 730 -5.24 7.54 -17.45
C ILE A 730 -6.68 7.34 -16.95
N SER A 731 -6.84 6.91 -15.71
CA SER A 731 -8.12 6.77 -15.00
C SER A 731 -8.05 7.41 -13.62
N LYS A 732 -9.21 7.76 -13.10
CA LYS A 732 -9.39 8.24 -11.73
C LYS A 732 -9.00 7.16 -10.73
N ASP A 733 -8.55 7.55 -9.55
CA ASP A 733 -8.29 6.60 -8.46
C ASP A 733 -9.59 5.89 -8.06
N PRO A 734 -9.66 4.53 -8.14
CA PRO A 734 -10.87 3.79 -7.82
C PRO A 734 -11.29 3.93 -6.34
N ILE A 735 -10.34 4.17 -5.43
CA ILE A 735 -10.62 4.42 -4.00
C ILE A 735 -10.88 5.90 -3.68
N GLY A 736 -10.95 6.77 -4.70
CA GLY A 736 -11.30 8.18 -4.55
C GLY A 736 -10.36 8.93 -3.61
N LEU A 737 -10.93 9.68 -2.64
CA LEU A 737 -10.14 10.45 -1.66
C LEU A 737 -9.26 9.61 -0.74
N ASN A 738 -9.52 8.31 -0.60
CA ASN A 738 -8.65 7.41 0.18
C ASN A 738 -7.25 7.27 -0.46
N GLY A 739 -7.16 7.40 -1.79
CA GLY A 739 -5.89 7.47 -2.53
C GLY A 739 -5.22 8.85 -2.48
N GLY A 740 -5.89 9.86 -1.93
CA GLY A 740 -5.43 11.24 -1.84
C GLY A 740 -6.31 12.23 -2.59
N GLU A 741 -6.01 13.52 -2.45
CA GLU A 741 -6.79 14.60 -3.08
C GLU A 741 -6.57 14.69 -4.60
N LYS A 742 -5.52 14.07 -5.13
CA LYS A 742 -5.07 14.18 -6.53
C LYS A 742 -5.36 12.90 -7.31
N LEU A 743 -6.56 12.84 -7.87
CA LEU A 743 -7.19 11.62 -8.37
C LEU A 743 -6.48 10.93 -9.56
N TYR A 744 -5.65 11.66 -10.32
CA TYR A 744 -4.95 11.15 -11.52
C TYR A 744 -3.43 11.11 -11.37
N ASN A 745 -2.90 11.61 -10.26
CA ASN A 745 -1.46 11.73 -10.09
C ASN A 745 -0.81 10.40 -9.67
N TYR A 746 0.45 10.24 -10.02
CA TYR A 746 1.35 9.25 -9.46
C TYR A 746 1.85 9.78 -8.09
N VAL A 747 3.11 9.95 -7.88
CA VAL A 747 3.70 10.45 -6.62
C VAL A 747 4.23 11.87 -6.77
N TYR A 748 4.45 12.56 -5.66
CA TYR A 748 5.01 13.93 -5.65
C TYR A 748 6.46 13.97 -6.10
N ASP A 749 7.24 13.01 -5.62
CA ASP A 749 8.65 12.83 -5.94
C ASP A 749 8.94 11.37 -6.30
N PRO A 750 9.08 11.03 -7.59
CA PRO A 750 9.42 9.66 -8.01
C PRO A 750 10.85 9.23 -7.66
N ASN A 751 11.69 10.12 -7.11
CA ASN A 751 13.00 9.76 -6.56
C ASN A 751 12.96 9.28 -5.10
N SER A 752 11.83 9.45 -4.42
CA SER A 752 11.68 9.11 -3.00
C SER A 752 10.42 8.30 -2.71
N TRP A 753 9.44 8.31 -3.64
CA TRP A 753 8.12 7.73 -3.46
C TRP A 753 7.75 6.80 -4.62
N ILE A 754 7.07 5.71 -4.31
CA ILE A 754 6.53 4.73 -5.27
C ILE A 754 5.05 4.47 -4.97
N ASP A 755 4.31 4.05 -5.99
CA ASP A 755 2.92 3.59 -5.87
C ASP A 755 2.83 2.20 -6.53
N GLU A 756 3.00 1.16 -5.73
CA GLU A 756 3.13 -0.23 -6.20
C GLU A 756 1.82 -0.80 -6.76
N TYR A 757 0.69 -0.29 -6.28
CA TYR A 757 -0.63 -0.78 -6.67
C TYR A 757 -1.42 0.16 -7.57
N GLY A 758 -0.95 1.38 -7.73
CA GLY A 758 -1.74 2.41 -8.41
C GLY A 758 -2.95 2.87 -7.58
N LEU A 759 -2.89 2.87 -6.24
CA LEU A 759 -4.04 3.14 -5.36
C LEU A 759 -3.72 4.01 -4.15
N VAL A 760 -2.59 3.79 -3.48
CA VAL A 760 -2.41 4.24 -2.10
C VAL A 760 -1.15 5.07 -1.93
N ARG A 761 -1.28 6.16 -1.18
CA ARG A 761 -0.16 7.07 -0.87
C ARG A 761 1.03 6.36 -0.17
N ASN A 762 0.80 5.27 0.57
CA ASN A 762 1.79 4.54 1.34
C ASN A 762 1.97 3.08 0.91
N GLY A 763 1.52 2.70 -0.28
CA GLY A 763 1.70 1.34 -0.82
C GLY A 763 3.17 0.91 -0.88
N HIS A 764 4.10 1.86 -1.03
CA HIS A 764 5.54 1.63 -0.99
C HIS A 764 6.06 1.12 0.37
N LEU A 765 5.29 1.29 1.44
CA LEU A 765 5.62 0.78 2.78
C LEU A 765 5.04 -0.60 3.05
N ALA A 766 4.21 -1.14 2.15
CA ALA A 766 3.65 -2.49 2.28
C ALA A 766 4.77 -3.53 2.46
N GLY A 767 4.70 -4.30 3.55
CA GLY A 767 5.76 -5.24 3.91
C GLY A 767 7.07 -4.62 4.43
N ASN A 768 7.18 -3.29 4.46
CA ASN A 768 8.36 -2.54 4.90
C ASN A 768 8.10 -1.77 6.19
N LYS A 769 9.10 -1.09 6.68
CA LYS A 769 8.99 -0.18 7.83
C LYS A 769 8.97 1.27 7.36
N HIS A 770 8.14 2.09 8.04
CA HIS A 770 8.14 3.53 7.79
C HIS A 770 9.54 4.12 8.02
N PRO A 771 10.12 4.86 7.06
CA PRO A 771 11.54 5.27 7.12
C PRO A 771 11.88 6.16 8.31
N ILE A 772 10.91 6.91 8.82
CA ILE A 772 11.10 7.85 9.93
C ILE A 772 10.71 7.22 11.28
N THR A 773 9.55 6.56 11.36
CA THR A 773 9.02 6.04 12.62
C THR A 773 9.43 4.60 12.90
N GLY A 774 9.89 3.87 11.89
CA GLY A 774 10.19 2.44 11.99
C GLY A 774 8.97 1.55 12.18
N VAL A 775 7.76 2.10 12.05
CA VAL A 775 6.51 1.34 12.13
C VAL A 775 6.45 0.38 10.95
N PRO A 776 6.28 -0.93 11.18
CA PRO A 776 6.07 -1.87 10.09
C PRO A 776 4.73 -1.60 9.39
N PHE A 777 4.67 -1.86 8.09
CA PHE A 777 3.43 -1.85 7.33
C PHE A 777 3.12 -3.26 6.87
N ASP A 778 1.85 -3.64 6.92
CA ASP A 778 1.40 -4.94 6.42
C ASP A 778 1.45 -4.98 4.87
N SER A 779 1.13 -6.14 4.29
CA SER A 779 1.12 -6.34 2.84
C SER A 779 0.11 -5.48 2.08
N ASN A 780 -0.80 -4.80 2.79
CA ASN A 780 -1.82 -3.92 2.24
C ASN A 780 -1.49 -2.43 2.43
N GLY A 781 -0.30 -2.11 2.96
CA GLY A 781 0.14 -0.74 3.20
C GLY A 781 -0.47 -0.09 4.45
N PHE A 782 -0.96 -0.87 5.43
CA PHE A 782 -1.44 -0.37 6.72
C PHE A 782 -0.36 -0.51 7.80
N PRO A 783 -0.21 0.51 8.67
CA PRO A 783 0.81 0.47 9.70
C PRO A 783 0.46 -0.51 10.82
N ASP A 784 1.41 -1.32 11.22
CA ASP A 784 1.34 -2.15 12.42
C ASP A 784 1.95 -1.41 13.61
N PHE A 785 1.09 -0.84 14.44
CA PHE A 785 1.49 -0.13 15.65
C PHE A 785 1.70 -1.02 16.87
N SER A 786 1.72 -2.33 16.74
CA SER A 786 1.81 -3.28 17.87
C SER A 786 2.98 -3.01 18.82
N ASN A 787 4.08 -2.48 18.31
CA ASN A 787 5.27 -2.13 19.08
C ASN A 787 5.22 -0.73 19.74
N TYR A 788 4.16 0.04 19.51
CA TYR A 788 4.02 1.44 19.94
C TYR A 788 2.75 1.66 20.76
N LEU A 789 2.18 0.57 21.27
CA LEU A 789 0.96 0.61 22.06
C LEU A 789 1.26 1.06 23.50
N TYR A 790 0.25 1.68 24.13
CA TYR A 790 0.31 2.09 25.55
C TYR A 790 0.59 0.89 26.46
N SER A 791 1.73 0.91 27.15
CA SER A 791 2.22 -0.24 27.94
C SER A 791 1.68 -0.30 29.37
N LYS A 792 1.07 0.77 29.87
CA LYS A 792 0.65 0.90 31.29
C LYS A 792 -0.82 0.51 31.54
N GLY A 793 -1.51 -0.07 30.55
CA GLY A 793 -2.91 -0.46 30.69
C GLY A 793 -3.48 -1.07 29.40
N LYS A 794 -4.79 -1.17 29.32
CA LYS A 794 -5.47 -1.78 28.18
C LYS A 794 -5.35 -0.88 26.94
N ASN A 795 -4.73 -1.36 25.90
CA ASN A 795 -4.28 -0.58 24.76
C ASN A 795 -4.86 -1.03 23.40
N ASP A 796 -5.66 -2.10 23.41
CA ASP A 796 -6.32 -2.64 22.21
C ASP A 796 -7.74 -3.08 22.61
N VAL A 797 -8.74 -2.50 21.97
CA VAL A 797 -10.15 -2.71 22.31
C VAL A 797 -11.01 -2.76 21.07
N MET A 798 -12.09 -3.51 21.13
CA MET A 798 -13.12 -3.53 20.11
C MET A 798 -14.26 -2.59 20.51
N ILE A 799 -14.63 -1.70 19.62
CA ILE A 799 -15.81 -0.83 19.74
C ILE A 799 -16.77 -1.09 18.59
N THR A 800 -17.97 -0.57 18.66
CA THR A 800 -18.80 -0.37 17.48
C THR A 800 -18.46 1.00 16.92
N PRO A 801 -17.86 1.11 15.73
CA PRO A 801 -17.52 2.39 15.13
C PRO A 801 -18.78 3.26 14.97
N THR A 802 -18.68 4.52 15.35
CA THR A 802 -19.80 5.46 15.26
C THR A 802 -19.69 6.38 14.05
N GLY A 803 -18.56 6.32 13.30
CA GLY A 803 -18.23 7.28 12.26
C GLY A 803 -17.83 8.66 12.81
N ASN A 804 -17.76 8.79 14.13
CA ASN A 804 -17.29 9.98 14.82
C ASN A 804 -16.08 9.65 15.70
N ARG A 805 -14.93 10.21 15.35
CA ARG A 805 -13.65 9.90 15.99
C ARG A 805 -13.66 10.15 17.51
N ASP A 806 -14.31 11.22 17.97
CA ASP A 806 -14.37 11.55 19.40
C ASP A 806 -15.28 10.61 20.18
N LEU A 807 -16.37 10.16 19.58
CA LEU A 807 -17.26 9.16 20.18
C LEU A 807 -16.59 7.80 20.20
N ASP A 808 -15.86 7.44 19.15
CA ASP A 808 -15.08 6.22 19.08
C ASP A 808 -13.95 6.22 20.13
N PHE A 809 -13.27 7.36 20.33
CA PHE A 809 -12.26 7.51 21.38
C PHE A 809 -12.88 7.40 22.78
N LYS A 810 -14.06 7.99 23.00
CA LYS A 810 -14.81 7.83 24.27
C LYS A 810 -15.23 6.39 24.51
N ALA A 811 -15.73 5.72 23.47
CA ALA A 811 -16.09 4.30 23.54
C ALA A 811 -14.87 3.42 23.81
N ALA A 812 -13.74 3.70 23.14
CA ALA A 812 -12.49 3.01 23.36
C ALA A 812 -11.94 3.25 24.78
N ASN A 813 -11.98 4.50 25.29
CA ASN A 813 -11.63 4.81 26.67
C ASN A 813 -12.51 4.04 27.66
N ALA A 814 -13.82 4.05 27.49
CA ALA A 814 -14.75 3.31 28.33
C ALA A 814 -14.47 1.80 28.33
N LYS A 815 -14.19 1.23 27.16
CA LYS A 815 -13.82 -0.19 26.99
C LYS A 815 -12.47 -0.55 27.61
N ALA A 816 -11.54 0.41 27.61
CA ALA A 816 -10.22 0.25 28.21
C ALA A 816 -10.23 0.55 29.74
N GLY A 817 -11.29 1.13 30.26
CA GLY A 817 -11.39 1.53 31.67
C GLY A 817 -10.77 2.89 31.98
N TYR A 818 -10.59 3.75 30.98
CA TYR A 818 -10.06 5.11 31.16
C TYR A 818 -11.20 6.14 31.22
N THR A 819 -11.01 7.16 32.04
CA THR A 819 -11.91 8.34 32.10
C THR A 819 -11.64 9.28 30.92
N GLU A 820 -10.39 9.33 30.44
CA GLU A 820 -9.92 10.09 29.29
C GLU A 820 -8.73 9.37 28.65
N THR A 821 -8.41 9.70 27.41
CA THR A 821 -7.28 9.09 26.69
C THR A 821 -5.98 9.41 27.43
N PRO A 822 -5.14 8.41 27.76
CA PRO A 822 -3.86 8.62 28.43
C PRO A 822 -2.98 9.63 27.70
N LYS A 823 -2.36 10.53 28.46
CA LYS A 823 -1.55 11.63 27.91
C LYS A 823 -0.38 11.10 27.07
N GLY A 824 -0.17 11.68 25.90
CA GLY A 824 0.88 11.26 24.96
C GLY A 824 0.47 10.08 24.08
N TYR A 825 -0.78 9.64 24.19
CA TYR A 825 -1.33 8.55 23.38
C TYR A 825 -2.62 9.01 22.67
N THR A 826 -2.91 8.35 21.55
CA THR A 826 -4.14 8.55 20.77
C THR A 826 -4.72 7.21 20.36
N TRP A 827 -6.02 7.13 20.22
CA TRP A 827 -6.65 5.93 19.68
C TRP A 827 -6.50 5.91 18.17
N HIS A 828 -5.91 4.87 17.67
CA HIS A 828 -5.79 4.55 16.23
C HIS A 828 -6.94 3.63 15.83
N HIS A 829 -7.70 4.00 14.80
CA HIS A 829 -8.64 3.09 14.16
C HIS A 829 -7.82 2.12 13.29
N HIS A 830 -7.77 0.86 13.72
CA HIS A 830 -7.08 -0.20 12.99
C HIS A 830 -7.84 -0.51 11.69
N GLN A 831 -7.17 -1.09 10.68
CA GLN A 831 -7.83 -1.57 9.47
C GLN A 831 -8.90 -2.65 9.74
N ASP A 832 -8.77 -3.40 10.83
CA ASP A 832 -9.83 -4.30 11.30
C ASP A 832 -10.98 -3.47 11.88
N LYS A 833 -12.16 -3.62 11.31
CA LYS A 833 -13.35 -2.82 11.66
C LYS A 833 -13.66 -2.85 13.16
N GLY A 834 -13.70 -1.68 13.74
CA GLY A 834 -14.02 -1.50 15.16
C GLY A 834 -12.88 -1.75 16.14
N ARG A 835 -11.72 -2.20 15.69
CA ARG A 835 -10.54 -2.35 16.52
C ARG A 835 -9.88 -0.99 16.73
N MET A 836 -9.64 -0.65 17.99
CA MET A 836 -9.02 0.60 18.40
C MET A 836 -7.74 0.30 19.19
N GLN A 837 -6.63 0.85 18.73
CA GLN A 837 -5.33 0.69 19.37
C GLN A 837 -4.87 2.01 19.98
N LEU A 838 -4.47 1.99 21.24
CA LEU A 838 -3.94 3.16 21.95
C LEU A 838 -2.45 3.30 21.66
N VAL A 839 -2.12 4.14 20.71
CA VAL A 839 -0.78 4.30 20.11
C VAL A 839 -0.14 5.60 20.59
N GLU A 840 1.18 5.64 20.70
CA GLU A 840 1.91 6.88 20.91
C GLU A 840 1.52 7.94 19.89
N THR A 841 1.02 9.09 20.36
CA THR A 841 0.49 10.16 19.49
C THR A 841 1.52 10.62 18.45
N GLU A 842 2.77 10.70 18.86
CA GLU A 842 3.85 11.16 17.99
C GLU A 842 4.15 10.16 16.86
N ILE A 843 4.27 8.88 17.21
CA ILE A 843 4.48 7.80 16.25
C ILE A 843 3.31 7.73 15.28
N HIS A 844 2.08 7.78 15.80
CA HIS A 844 0.88 7.77 14.99
C HIS A 844 0.82 8.96 14.01
N ALA A 845 1.12 10.17 14.48
CA ALA A 845 1.07 11.38 13.67
C ALA A 845 2.16 11.41 12.58
N LYS A 846 3.36 10.92 12.89
CA LYS A 846 4.49 10.87 11.94
C LYS A 846 4.40 9.75 10.91
N THR A 847 3.69 8.69 11.21
CA THR A 847 3.58 7.54 10.31
C THR A 847 2.68 7.82 9.11
N GLY A 848 2.01 8.95 9.04
CA GLY A 848 1.22 9.43 7.88
C GLY A 848 0.58 8.28 7.08
N HIS A 849 -0.59 7.78 7.50
CA HIS A 849 -1.20 6.59 6.93
C HIS A 849 -2.70 6.79 6.69
N THR A 850 -3.27 5.97 5.83
CA THR A 850 -4.72 5.83 5.75
C THR A 850 -5.15 4.93 6.92
N GLY A 851 -5.79 5.50 7.93
CA GLY A 851 -6.25 4.74 9.09
C GLY A 851 -7.58 4.03 8.85
N GLY A 852 -7.90 3.02 9.65
CA GLY A 852 -9.16 2.28 9.59
C GLY A 852 -10.42 3.15 9.68
N PHE A 853 -10.31 4.37 10.24
CA PHE A 853 -11.42 5.34 10.25
C PHE A 853 -11.90 5.76 8.86
N SER A 854 -11.02 5.80 7.86
CA SER A 854 -11.38 6.10 6.48
C SER A 854 -11.83 4.88 5.67
N LEU A 855 -11.69 3.68 6.24
CA LEU A 855 -12.10 2.41 5.62
C LEU A 855 -13.48 1.94 6.10
N HIS A 856 -13.95 2.47 7.23
CA HIS A 856 -15.16 2.03 7.92
C HIS A 856 -16.05 3.23 8.23
#